data_4519746d2f99ac33883d86a10e69edee
#
_entry.id   4519746d2f99ac33883d86a10e69edee
#
_cell.length_a   1.000
_cell.length_b   1.000
_cell.length_c   1.000
_cell.angle_alpha   90.00
_cell.angle_beta   90.00
_cell.angle_gamma   90.00
#
_symmetry.space_group_name_H-M   'P 1'
#
loop_
_entity.id
_entity.type
_entity.pdbx_description
1 polymer ?
#
loop_
_entity_poly.entity_id
_entity_poly.type
_entity_poly.pdbx_seq_one_letter_code
_entity_poly.pdbx_strand_id
1 'polypeptide(L)'
;MNTNDYRRNAPRKTFKSPSFSAMKKTHKEQTKPSGFISKNKPLKLSEATNQKADSSGLSLDTWLETVDLPSERSSGSSIKPVASTSPKPVSENKQGKFSPNPYRQSRSRSGNFQKPDQSKFKATQAARSYKDQRLQPQGQSATYGKLPAPGEPRLRIIPIGGYEEVGRNMTIFEYGNDIIILDMGIQFPEEDMPGIDYIIPNVEYLRGKEKQVKGVIFSHGHLDHIGAAPILLEKLGNPVIIGRPLTLAMIKHRQEDYKKDSSKKLKTVTIKNIKERMRLGVFDISFFQIDHSIMDAVGVIIKTPSGTVLHPGDWTLEKDKEGKPIIDYSFLSKLERPTVLMLESLGAIDIRKSASTEEMQANLTRLISQAPGRTIIGTFSSQTERISWIISVCEKLGKKVALDGYSMKINVEIAKKLGYIKHQKNTVIKIEDVDKYPDNKVVILCTGSQGEGNAVLSRIIDGSHKSVKLKLEDTVVLSSSIIPGNERTIQRLKDNLYRQCNNVIHGNIMDIHVSGHGNREDITYMLRQVRPDYFIPSYANHYMLKEAAKLAVSIGFRQERIFVPDNGSVIEIGRQGAKMLEKKVPASYVFVDGLGITDMNNIVLRDRQQLAEDGMLVIVATVDSKTGDLVQNPDIISRGFVYLKENKKLIEMTRTKIRKLLKDENSKTAPDEQLIKDKLRNEIGKFLFQKTEKRPMILPVIIEV
;
A
#
# COMPACT_ATOMS: atom_id res chain seq x y z
N MET A 1 31.22 -38.61 36.14
CA MET A 1 30.41 -39.87 36.23
C MET A 1 29.40 -39.76 35.14
N ASN A 2 29.67 -40.27 33.96
CA ASN A 2 29.34 -41.60 33.40
C ASN A 2 27.84 -41.81 33.45
N THR A 3 27.12 -42.15 32.40
CA THR A 3 27.31 -42.95 31.18
C THR A 3 26.09 -42.81 30.29
N ASN A 4 26.26 -42.62 28.97
CA ASN A 4 26.13 -43.61 27.91
C ASN A 4 24.71 -44.05 27.46
N ASP A 5 24.54 -43.77 26.16
CA ASP A 5 24.05 -44.66 25.07
C ASP A 5 22.61 -45.21 25.11
N TYR A 6 21.89 -44.83 24.05
CA TYR A 6 21.23 -45.84 23.20
C TYR A 6 20.98 -45.27 21.76
N ARG A 7 21.81 -45.71 20.82
CA ARG A 7 21.49 -45.76 19.37
C ARG A 7 20.67 -47.01 19.10
N ARG A 8 19.62 -46.95 18.29
CA ARG A 8 19.28 -47.95 17.25
C ARG A 8 18.15 -47.51 16.34
N ASN A 9 18.50 -47.34 15.08
CA ASN A 9 17.92 -47.85 13.82
C ASN A 9 16.44 -48.16 13.72
N ALA A 10 15.76 -47.49 12.77
CA ALA A 10 14.84 -48.12 11.81
C ALA A 10 14.40 -47.15 10.71
N PRO A 11 13.86 -47.58 9.56
CA PRO A 11 14.30 -47.17 8.24
C PRO A 11 13.36 -46.15 7.56
N ARG A 12 13.96 -45.41 6.61
CA ARG A 12 13.27 -44.54 5.66
C ARG A 12 12.32 -45.34 4.77
N LYS A 13 11.01 -44.97 4.76
CA LYS A 13 10.11 -45.32 3.67
C LYS A 13 9.78 -44.05 2.86
N THR A 14 10.24 -44.08 1.63
CA THR A 14 9.89 -43.14 0.55
C THR A 14 8.46 -43.37 0.12
N PHE A 15 7.64 -42.31 0.14
CA PHE A 15 6.33 -42.31 -0.53
C PHE A 15 6.48 -41.60 -1.89
N LYS A 16 6.25 -42.38 -2.96
CA LYS A 16 6.03 -41.92 -4.31
C LYS A 16 4.56 -41.53 -4.48
N SER A 17 4.30 -40.39 -5.03
CA SER A 17 2.96 -39.95 -5.50
C SER A 17 2.58 -40.67 -6.81
N PRO A 18 1.33 -41.08 -7.02
CA PRO A 18 0.89 -41.68 -8.27
C PRO A 18 0.44 -40.61 -9.27
N SER A 19 0.90 -40.82 -10.50
CA SER A 19 0.47 -40.13 -11.71
C SER A 19 -0.92 -40.60 -12.15
N PHE A 20 -1.78 -39.69 -12.55
CA PHE A 20 -3.02 -40.00 -13.25
C PHE A 20 -2.77 -39.91 -14.76
N SER A 21 -2.95 -41.02 -15.46
CA SER A 21 -3.11 -41.07 -16.91
C SER A 21 -4.29 -41.95 -17.29
N ALA A 22 -5.15 -41.39 -18.12
CA ALA A 22 -5.99 -42.00 -19.15
C ALA A 22 -7.08 -43.01 -18.77
N MET A 23 -8.31 -42.62 -19.04
CA MET A 23 -9.31 -43.53 -19.66
C MET A 23 -10.14 -42.81 -20.69
N LYS A 24 -10.01 -43.27 -21.95
CA LYS A 24 -10.88 -43.02 -23.09
C LYS A 24 -11.89 -44.15 -23.22
N LYS A 25 -13.09 -43.82 -23.79
CA LYS A 25 -14.07 -44.58 -24.59
C LYS A 25 -15.45 -44.60 -23.93
N THR A 26 -16.54 -44.36 -24.58
CA THR A 26 -17.23 -44.33 -25.88
C THR A 26 -18.71 -44.38 -25.63
N HIS A 27 -19.54 -43.66 -26.38
CA HIS A 27 -20.80 -43.97 -27.09
C HIS A 27 -21.54 -42.65 -27.33
N LYS A 28 -21.75 -42.25 -28.57
CA LYS A 28 -22.81 -42.42 -29.61
C LYS A 28 -24.24 -42.36 -29.02
N GLU A 29 -25.19 -41.58 -29.44
CA GLU A 29 -25.71 -41.14 -30.74
C GLU A 29 -26.93 -40.22 -30.55
N GLN A 30 -27.14 -39.35 -31.54
CA GLN A 30 -28.38 -38.86 -32.18
C GLN A 30 -29.26 -37.86 -31.40
N THR A 31 -29.66 -36.72 -31.95
CA THR A 31 -30.34 -36.38 -33.23
C THR A 31 -30.31 -34.88 -33.50
N LYS A 32 -30.25 -34.53 -34.81
CA LYS A 32 -30.48 -33.20 -35.38
C LYS A 32 -32.01 -33.01 -35.64
N PRO A 33 -32.56 -31.82 -36.10
CA PRO A 33 -32.01 -31.03 -37.21
C PRO A 33 -32.28 -29.49 -37.24
N SER A 34 -31.69 -28.88 -38.25
CA SER A 34 -32.02 -27.72 -39.10
C SER A 34 -31.74 -26.32 -38.54
N GLY A 35 -31.10 -25.40 -39.19
CA GLY A 35 -30.53 -25.21 -40.51
C GLY A 35 -30.51 -23.72 -40.81
N PHE A 36 -29.40 -23.18 -41.24
CA PHE A 36 -29.36 -22.22 -42.36
C PHE A 36 -27.90 -21.88 -42.72
N ILE A 37 -27.65 -21.76 -43.98
CA ILE A 37 -26.41 -21.77 -44.72
C ILE A 37 -25.82 -20.36 -44.83
N SER A 38 -24.48 -20.19 -44.66
CA SER A 38 -23.71 -19.32 -45.55
C SER A 38 -22.25 -19.76 -45.63
N LYS A 39 -21.76 -19.85 -46.86
CA LYS A 39 -20.46 -20.35 -47.28
C LYS A 39 -19.33 -19.34 -47.01
N ASN A 40 -18.17 -19.80 -46.54
CA ASN A 40 -16.89 -19.44 -47.17
C ASN A 40 -15.79 -20.42 -46.77
N LYS A 41 -14.88 -20.69 -47.73
CA LYS A 41 -13.89 -21.76 -47.80
C LYS A 41 -12.71 -21.63 -46.84
N PRO A 42 -12.05 -22.77 -46.49
CA PRO A 42 -10.88 -22.78 -45.60
C PRO A 42 -9.56 -22.52 -46.34
N LEU A 43 -8.66 -21.77 -45.76
CA LEU A 43 -7.25 -21.67 -46.14
C LEU A 43 -6.45 -22.64 -45.31
N LYS A 44 -5.50 -23.31 -45.99
CA LYS A 44 -4.63 -24.40 -45.48
C LYS A 44 -3.65 -23.91 -44.44
N LEU A 45 -3.52 -24.65 -43.33
CA LEU A 45 -2.36 -24.62 -42.44
C LEU A 45 -1.17 -25.30 -43.11
N SER A 46 -0.02 -24.64 -43.16
CA SER A 46 1.28 -25.24 -43.35
C SER A 46 2.11 -25.03 -42.08
N GLU A 47 2.77 -26.06 -41.69
CA GLU A 47 3.71 -26.32 -40.59
C GLU A 47 4.48 -25.09 -40.08
N ALA A 48 4.44 -24.84 -38.75
CA ALA A 48 5.45 -24.10 -38.05
C ALA A 48 5.71 -24.78 -36.69
N THR A 49 6.94 -25.09 -36.55
CA THR A 49 7.70 -25.75 -35.50
C THR A 49 7.38 -25.29 -34.07
N ASN A 50 7.41 -26.29 -33.17
CA ASN A 50 7.48 -26.16 -31.71
C ASN A 50 8.47 -25.09 -31.24
N GLN A 51 7.98 -23.99 -30.69
CA GLN A 51 8.68 -23.19 -29.71
C GLN A 51 7.80 -23.06 -28.47
N LYS A 52 8.37 -23.42 -27.32
CA LYS A 52 7.79 -23.25 -26.01
C LYS A 52 7.35 -21.80 -25.85
N ALA A 53 6.07 -21.58 -25.60
CA ALA A 53 5.53 -20.26 -25.26
C ALA A 53 6.10 -19.84 -23.90
N ASP A 54 7.02 -18.90 -23.94
CA ASP A 54 7.39 -18.10 -22.76
C ASP A 54 6.22 -17.16 -22.47
N SER A 55 5.71 -17.18 -21.25
CA SER A 55 4.60 -16.35 -20.77
C SER A 55 5.10 -14.94 -20.43
N SER A 56 5.72 -14.25 -21.35
CA SER A 56 6.07 -12.85 -21.24
C SER A 56 5.18 -12.02 -22.17
N GLY A 57 4.45 -11.08 -21.58
CA GLY A 57 3.74 -10.05 -22.32
C GLY A 57 4.65 -9.28 -23.27
N LEU A 58 4.12 -8.34 -24.03
CA LEU A 58 4.88 -7.43 -24.91
C LEU A 58 6.18 -7.00 -24.26
N SER A 59 7.29 -7.06 -24.99
CA SER A 59 8.57 -6.61 -24.42
C SER A 59 8.42 -5.17 -23.97
N LEU A 60 9.08 -4.82 -22.87
CA LEU A 60 9.07 -3.47 -22.31
C LEU A 60 9.53 -2.44 -23.39
N ASP A 61 10.34 -2.85 -24.34
CA ASP A 61 10.80 -2.04 -25.46
C ASP A 61 9.66 -1.60 -26.37
N THR A 62 8.84 -2.53 -26.83
CA THR A 62 7.65 -2.23 -27.67
C THR A 62 6.64 -1.35 -26.93
N TRP A 63 6.55 -1.52 -25.61
CA TRP A 63 5.63 -0.76 -24.78
C TRP A 63 6.10 0.70 -24.60
N LEU A 64 7.41 0.93 -24.42
CA LEU A 64 7.98 2.26 -24.24
C LEU A 64 8.03 3.10 -25.52
N GLU A 65 7.99 2.50 -26.70
CA GLU A 65 7.84 3.23 -27.97
C GLU A 65 6.55 4.06 -28.05
N THR A 66 5.56 3.74 -27.21
CA THR A 66 4.31 4.50 -27.11
C THR A 66 4.37 5.71 -26.18
N VAL A 67 5.52 5.98 -25.54
CA VAL A 67 5.71 7.13 -24.65
C VAL A 67 6.43 8.25 -25.41
N ASP A 68 5.80 9.44 -25.53
CA ASP A 68 6.42 10.61 -26.11
C ASP A 68 7.60 11.11 -25.27
N LEU A 69 8.81 10.91 -25.74
CA LEU A 69 10.04 11.38 -25.10
C LEU A 69 10.32 12.85 -25.39
N PRO A 70 10.85 13.65 -24.44
CA PRO A 70 11.32 15.00 -24.71
C PRO A 70 12.51 14.96 -25.67
N SER A 71 12.47 15.72 -26.77
CA SER A 71 13.61 15.89 -27.67
C SER A 71 14.73 16.66 -26.97
N GLU A 72 15.95 16.10 -26.94
CA GLU A 72 17.13 16.80 -26.45
C GLU A 72 17.41 18.04 -27.31
N ARG A 73 17.29 19.21 -26.73
CA ARG A 73 18.00 20.40 -27.25
C ARG A 73 19.23 20.60 -26.39
N SER A 74 20.38 20.34 -26.99
CA SER A 74 21.71 20.66 -26.46
C SER A 74 21.84 22.14 -26.19
N SER A 75 21.92 22.56 -24.93
CA SER A 75 22.49 23.83 -24.54
C SER A 75 23.83 23.56 -23.85
N GLY A 76 24.90 23.68 -24.61
CA GLY A 76 26.25 23.64 -24.08
C GLY A 76 26.53 24.87 -23.22
N SER A 77 26.85 24.68 -21.96
CA SER A 77 27.60 25.62 -21.16
C SER A 77 28.75 24.89 -20.50
N SER A 78 29.95 25.18 -21.04
CA SER A 78 31.23 24.70 -20.53
C SER A 78 31.54 25.34 -19.19
N ILE A 79 31.62 24.55 -18.12
CA ILE A 79 32.22 24.99 -16.84
C ILE A 79 33.66 24.45 -16.79
N LYS A 80 34.62 25.37 -16.74
CA LYS A 80 36.03 25.08 -16.53
C LYS A 80 36.30 24.61 -15.11
N PRO A 81 37.23 23.68 -14.86
CA PRO A 81 37.58 23.21 -13.53
C PRO A 81 38.43 24.24 -12.78
N VAL A 82 38.05 24.50 -11.52
CA VAL A 82 38.85 25.29 -10.58
C VAL A 82 39.74 24.34 -9.78
N ALA A 83 41.02 24.71 -9.68
CA ALA A 83 42.10 23.94 -9.10
C ALA A 83 41.94 23.77 -7.59
N SER A 84 42.31 22.59 -7.09
CA SER A 84 42.38 22.20 -5.70
C SER A 84 43.54 22.89 -4.96
N THR A 85 43.28 23.53 -3.84
CA THR A 85 44.30 23.86 -2.83
C THR A 85 44.03 23.09 -1.56
N SER A 86 44.99 22.29 -1.16
CA SER A 86 45.02 21.51 0.06
C SER A 86 45.32 22.40 1.28
N PRO A 87 44.68 22.21 2.45
CA PRO A 87 45.13 22.83 3.69
C PRO A 87 46.09 21.90 4.49
N LYS A 88 47.10 22.53 5.07
CA LYS A 88 48.13 21.96 5.94
C LYS A 88 47.57 21.52 7.31
N PRO A 89 48.27 20.62 8.03
CA PRO A 89 47.83 20.08 9.31
C PRO A 89 48.10 21.04 10.48
N VAL A 90 47.16 21.07 11.43
CA VAL A 90 47.30 21.77 12.73
C VAL A 90 47.50 20.73 13.82
N SER A 91 48.49 21.06 14.68
CA SER A 91 49.10 20.29 15.73
C SER A 91 48.20 19.89 16.90
N GLU A 92 48.56 18.74 17.51
CA GLU A 92 48.12 18.24 18.83
C GLU A 92 48.24 19.24 19.95
N ASN A 93 47.29 19.28 20.88
CA ASN A 93 47.61 19.46 22.29
C ASN A 93 46.52 18.98 23.29
N LYS A 94 47.03 18.14 24.20
CA LYS A 94 46.70 17.96 25.63
C LYS A 94 45.43 17.26 26.11
N GLN A 95 45.75 16.16 26.75
CA GLN A 95 45.04 15.28 27.68
C GLN A 95 44.23 16.04 28.77
N GLY A 96 42.98 15.65 28.97
CA GLY A 96 42.18 15.91 30.18
C GLY A 96 41.73 14.56 30.78
N LYS A 97 42.17 14.29 32.00
CA LYS A 97 41.88 13.11 32.83
C LYS A 97 40.42 13.13 33.28
N PHE A 98 39.68 12.04 33.05
CA PHE A 98 38.40 11.78 33.73
C PHE A 98 38.59 10.73 34.85
N SER A 99 38.17 11.08 36.08
CA SER A 99 38.05 10.19 37.23
C SER A 99 36.66 9.52 37.26
N PRO A 100 36.54 8.28 37.75
CA PRO A 100 35.24 7.60 37.83
C PRO A 100 34.53 7.92 39.17
N ASN A 101 33.22 8.05 39.13
CA ASN A 101 32.35 8.25 40.27
C ASN A 101 31.65 6.94 40.68
N PRO A 102 31.55 6.63 41.98
CA PRO A 102 31.25 5.29 42.46
C PRO A 102 29.75 5.04 42.69
N TYR A 103 29.38 3.78 42.47
CA TYR A 103 28.12 3.18 42.87
C TYR A 103 27.84 3.27 44.35
N ARG A 104 26.62 3.69 44.70
CA ARG A 104 26.11 3.62 46.09
C ARG A 104 25.00 2.55 46.16
N GLN A 105 25.30 1.48 46.88
CA GLN A 105 24.34 0.46 47.30
C GLN A 105 23.38 1.06 48.34
N SER A 106 22.10 0.72 48.24
CA SER A 106 21.16 0.88 49.35
C SER A 106 20.37 -0.41 49.57
N ARG A 107 20.36 -0.76 50.84
CA ARG A 107 19.92 -1.99 51.50
C ARG A 107 18.42 -2.28 51.37
N SER A 108 18.10 -3.58 51.30
CA SER A 108 16.80 -4.24 51.49
C SER A 108 16.10 -3.83 52.78
N ARG A 109 14.81 -3.53 52.71
CA ARG A 109 13.87 -3.65 53.83
C ARG A 109 12.67 -4.49 53.37
N SER A 110 12.48 -5.59 54.10
CA SER A 110 11.33 -6.48 54.05
C SER A 110 10.08 -5.73 54.53
N GLY A 111 9.02 -5.74 53.72
CA GLY A 111 7.71 -5.25 54.12
C GLY A 111 6.64 -6.20 53.57
N ASN A 112 5.80 -6.69 54.48
CA ASN A 112 4.67 -7.60 54.30
C ASN A 112 3.74 -7.18 53.17
N PHE A 113 3.51 -8.06 52.20
CA PHE A 113 2.43 -7.93 51.21
C PHE A 113 1.15 -8.52 51.74
N GLN A 114 0.18 -7.70 52.07
CA GLN A 114 -1.22 -8.04 52.19
C GLN A 114 -1.83 -8.21 50.78
N LYS A 115 -2.62 -9.27 50.59
CA LYS A 115 -3.36 -9.54 49.35
C LYS A 115 -4.36 -8.41 49.09
N PRO A 116 -4.45 -7.88 47.85
CA PRO A 116 -5.49 -6.92 47.48
C PRO A 116 -6.85 -7.61 47.24
N ASP A 117 -7.88 -6.97 47.73
CA ASP A 117 -9.30 -7.25 47.60
C ASP A 117 -9.76 -7.28 46.12
N GLN A 118 -10.49 -8.36 45.75
CA GLN A 118 -10.94 -8.65 44.39
C GLN A 118 -12.22 -7.88 43.94
N SER A 119 -12.55 -6.74 44.53
CA SER A 119 -13.82 -6.06 44.25
C SER A 119 -13.78 -4.82 43.37
N LYS A 120 -12.64 -4.49 42.72
CA LYS A 120 -12.55 -3.28 41.85
C LYS A 120 -11.75 -3.54 40.55
N PHE A 121 -12.23 -4.42 39.69
CA PHE A 121 -11.88 -4.38 38.27
C PHE A 121 -13.16 -4.22 37.40
N LYS A 122 -13.76 -3.05 37.49
CA LYS A 122 -14.54 -2.48 36.38
C LYS A 122 -13.56 -1.69 35.51
N ALA A 123 -12.73 -2.40 34.76
CA ALA A 123 -11.88 -1.78 33.76
C ALA A 123 -12.35 -2.24 32.38
N THR A 124 -12.83 -1.27 31.67
CA THR A 124 -12.73 -1.03 30.25
C THR A 124 -13.69 -1.79 29.32
N GLN A 125 -14.98 -1.42 29.41
CA GLN A 125 -15.87 -1.43 28.24
C GLN A 125 -15.51 -0.31 27.22
N ALA A 126 -14.66 0.66 27.59
CA ALA A 126 -14.31 1.78 26.70
C ALA A 126 -13.36 1.41 25.55
N ALA A 127 -12.49 0.42 25.73
CA ALA A 127 -11.56 0.00 24.65
C ALA A 127 -12.21 -0.90 23.58
N ARG A 128 -13.32 -1.60 23.95
CA ARG A 128 -14.10 -2.39 22.98
C ARG A 128 -15.05 -1.55 22.12
N SER A 129 -15.46 -0.37 22.59
CA SER A 129 -16.37 0.50 21.83
C SER A 129 -15.71 1.23 20.65
N TYR A 130 -14.36 1.40 20.67
CA TYR A 130 -13.65 2.07 19.58
C TYR A 130 -13.46 1.17 18.33
N LYS A 131 -13.30 -0.15 18.52
CA LYS A 131 -13.29 -1.12 17.41
C LYS A 131 -14.67 -1.30 16.78
N ASP A 132 -15.73 -1.32 17.60
CA ASP A 132 -17.11 -1.50 17.11
C ASP A 132 -17.66 -0.27 16.35
N GLN A 133 -17.14 0.94 16.59
CA GLN A 133 -17.61 2.13 15.87
C GLN A 133 -17.06 2.23 14.43
N ARG A 134 -15.91 1.62 14.12
CA ARG A 134 -15.37 1.57 12.73
C ARG A 134 -16.02 0.49 11.86
N LEU A 135 -16.57 -0.56 12.47
CA LEU A 135 -17.12 -1.74 11.78
C LEU A 135 -18.63 -1.87 11.88
N GLN A 136 -19.34 -0.90 12.51
CA GLN A 136 -20.80 -0.93 12.44
C GLN A 136 -21.22 -0.61 11.00
N PRO A 137 -21.93 -1.52 10.31
CA PRO A 137 -22.57 -1.17 9.08
C PRO A 137 -23.55 -0.04 9.42
N GLN A 138 -23.37 1.14 8.87
CA GLN A 138 -24.47 2.05 8.68
C GLN A 138 -25.43 1.37 7.71
N GLY A 139 -26.15 0.37 8.22
CA GLY A 139 -27.24 -0.29 7.56
C GLY A 139 -28.45 0.62 7.52
N GLN A 140 -28.33 1.65 6.77
CA GLN A 140 -29.37 2.31 6.01
C GLN A 140 -28.64 2.72 4.74
N SER A 141 -29.12 2.27 3.58
CA SER A 141 -28.80 2.95 2.34
C SER A 141 -29.20 4.40 2.56
N ALA A 142 -28.25 5.21 3.03
CA ALA A 142 -28.43 6.64 3.03
C ALA A 142 -28.72 6.95 1.58
N THR A 143 -29.96 7.30 1.28
CA THR A 143 -30.35 7.86 0.00
C THR A 143 -29.55 9.14 -0.11
N TYR A 144 -28.34 9.02 -0.68
CA TYR A 144 -27.52 10.15 -1.05
C TYR A 144 -28.32 10.91 -2.10
N GLY A 145 -29.20 11.80 -1.64
CA GLY A 145 -30.00 12.63 -2.54
C GLY A 145 -29.05 13.41 -3.44
N LYS A 146 -29.45 13.67 -4.68
CA LYS A 146 -28.72 14.56 -5.59
C LYS A 146 -28.37 15.85 -4.84
N LEU A 147 -27.08 16.27 -4.88
CA LEU A 147 -26.70 17.58 -4.39
C LEU A 147 -27.60 18.62 -5.05
N PRO A 148 -28.10 19.63 -4.32
CA PRO A 148 -28.91 20.68 -4.91
C PRO A 148 -28.16 21.31 -6.09
N ALA A 149 -28.87 21.53 -7.19
CA ALA A 149 -28.30 22.23 -8.33
C ALA A 149 -27.77 23.60 -7.85
N PRO A 150 -26.54 23.99 -8.21
CA PRO A 150 -26.01 25.28 -7.80
C PRO A 150 -26.80 26.40 -8.50
N GLY A 151 -27.09 27.48 -7.77
CA GLY A 151 -27.53 28.72 -8.39
C GLY A 151 -26.46 29.21 -9.36
N GLU A 152 -25.52 30.00 -8.92
CA GLU A 152 -24.31 30.31 -9.71
C GLU A 152 -23.31 29.13 -9.65
N PRO A 153 -22.61 28.80 -10.77
CA PRO A 153 -21.58 27.77 -10.77
C PRO A 153 -20.50 28.07 -9.73
N ARG A 154 -20.21 27.11 -8.87
CA ARG A 154 -19.18 27.17 -7.84
C ARG A 154 -18.17 26.07 -8.06
N LEU A 155 -16.94 26.30 -7.66
CA LEU A 155 -15.96 25.24 -7.63
C LEU A 155 -16.27 24.32 -6.43
N ARG A 156 -16.46 23.03 -6.70
CA ARG A 156 -16.55 21.97 -5.69
C ARG A 156 -15.26 21.18 -5.65
N ILE A 157 -14.70 21.05 -4.46
CA ILE A 157 -13.55 20.21 -4.15
C ILE A 157 -14.08 19.04 -3.35
N ILE A 158 -13.89 17.82 -3.85
CA ILE A 158 -14.50 16.62 -3.31
C ILE A 158 -13.41 15.53 -3.15
N PRO A 159 -12.81 15.40 -1.97
CA PRO A 159 -11.90 14.29 -1.71
C PRO A 159 -12.68 12.96 -1.67
N ILE A 160 -12.22 11.96 -2.42
CA ILE A 160 -12.79 10.61 -2.44
C ILE A 160 -11.90 9.61 -1.69
N GLY A 161 -10.63 9.96 -1.54
CA GLY A 161 -9.63 9.20 -0.79
C GLY A 161 -8.44 10.07 -0.41
N GLY A 162 -7.62 9.60 0.54
CA GLY A 162 -6.46 10.32 1.06
C GLY A 162 -6.77 11.29 2.20
N TYR A 163 -7.98 11.28 2.74
CA TYR A 163 -8.37 12.07 3.92
C TYR A 163 -8.84 11.12 5.01
N GLU A 164 -8.46 11.38 6.26
CA GLU A 164 -8.62 10.47 7.41
C GLU A 164 -7.91 9.11 7.27
N GLU A 165 -7.07 8.96 6.25
CA GLU A 165 -6.33 7.75 5.90
C GLU A 165 -5.02 8.09 5.18
N VAL A 166 -4.13 7.12 5.01
CA VAL A 166 -2.91 7.23 4.19
C VAL A 166 -3.07 6.33 2.97
N GLY A 167 -2.95 6.91 1.78
CA GLY A 167 -3.16 6.23 0.50
C GLY A 167 -4.54 6.43 -0.10
N ARG A 168 -4.84 5.75 -1.21
CA ARG A 168 -6.10 5.86 -1.96
C ARG A 168 -6.38 7.29 -2.45
N ASN A 169 -5.33 8.07 -2.69
CA ASN A 169 -5.42 9.49 -2.99
C ASN A 169 -6.22 9.75 -4.27
N MET A 170 -7.34 10.49 -4.15
CA MET A 170 -8.18 10.89 -5.26
C MET A 170 -9.03 12.09 -4.88
N THR A 171 -8.93 13.17 -5.65
CA THR A 171 -9.75 14.38 -5.46
C THR A 171 -10.47 14.74 -6.76
N ILE A 172 -11.77 15.02 -6.67
CA ILE A 172 -12.61 15.51 -7.76
C ILE A 172 -12.74 17.02 -7.65
N PHE A 173 -12.55 17.72 -8.78
CA PHE A 173 -12.87 19.14 -8.94
C PHE A 173 -14.01 19.25 -9.92
N GLU A 174 -15.13 19.83 -9.49
CA GLU A 174 -16.34 20.01 -10.30
C GLU A 174 -16.69 21.48 -10.39
N TYR A 175 -16.93 21.97 -11.62
CA TYR A 175 -17.42 23.32 -11.89
C TYR A 175 -18.50 23.28 -12.97
N GLY A 176 -19.75 23.48 -12.60
CA GLY A 176 -20.88 23.29 -13.51
C GLY A 176 -20.96 21.86 -14.03
N ASN A 177 -20.80 21.69 -15.33
CA ASN A 177 -20.81 20.38 -15.99
C ASN A 177 -19.41 19.82 -16.30
N ASP A 178 -18.36 20.51 -15.91
CA ASP A 178 -16.98 20.08 -16.15
C ASP A 178 -16.38 19.50 -14.88
N ILE A 179 -15.76 18.35 -15.00
CA ILE A 179 -15.10 17.61 -13.92
C ILE A 179 -13.68 17.29 -14.34
N ILE A 180 -12.73 17.49 -13.44
CA ILE A 180 -11.39 16.93 -13.52
C ILE A 180 -11.09 16.15 -12.26
N ILE A 181 -10.18 15.20 -12.36
CA ILE A 181 -9.76 14.34 -11.25
C ILE A 181 -8.26 14.51 -11.07
N LEU A 182 -7.82 14.60 -9.83
CA LEU A 182 -6.41 14.54 -9.44
C LEU A 182 -6.16 13.22 -8.72
N ASP A 183 -5.27 12.41 -9.30
CA ASP A 183 -4.82 11.11 -8.84
C ASP A 183 -5.93 10.02 -8.78
N MET A 184 -5.49 8.75 -8.77
CA MET A 184 -6.32 7.55 -8.62
C MET A 184 -5.49 6.48 -7.90
N GLY A 185 -5.29 6.66 -6.61
CA GLY A 185 -4.42 5.83 -5.79
C GLY A 185 -5.08 4.55 -5.27
N ILE A 186 -4.24 3.66 -4.75
CA ILE A 186 -4.68 2.54 -3.91
C ILE A 186 -4.26 2.78 -2.46
N GLN A 187 -4.91 2.05 -1.56
CA GLN A 187 -4.48 1.86 -0.17
C GLN A 187 -4.23 0.38 0.06
N PHE A 188 -3.18 0.05 0.81
CA PHE A 188 -2.94 -1.32 1.26
C PHE A 188 -3.89 -1.68 2.40
N PRO A 189 -4.33 -2.96 2.49
CA PRO A 189 -5.23 -3.38 3.55
C PRO A 189 -4.55 -3.35 4.92
N GLU A 190 -5.32 -3.09 5.97
CA GLU A 190 -4.88 -3.20 7.36
C GLU A 190 -4.86 -4.69 7.82
N GLU A 191 -4.25 -4.97 8.98
CA GLU A 191 -4.12 -6.35 9.53
C GLU A 191 -5.49 -7.03 9.73
N ASP A 192 -6.55 -6.27 9.93
CA ASP A 192 -7.91 -6.76 10.13
C ASP A 192 -8.71 -6.96 8.82
N MET A 193 -8.04 -6.83 7.67
CA MET A 193 -8.64 -7.02 6.33
C MET A 193 -8.08 -8.26 5.60
N PRO A 194 -8.25 -9.49 6.15
CA PRO A 194 -7.65 -10.68 5.58
C PRO A 194 -8.18 -10.98 4.18
N GLY A 195 -7.25 -11.25 3.24
CA GLY A 195 -7.56 -11.64 1.86
C GLY A 195 -7.96 -10.48 0.96
N ILE A 196 -7.78 -9.23 1.38
CA ILE A 196 -7.91 -8.05 0.52
C ILE A 196 -6.52 -7.73 -0.05
N ASP A 197 -6.42 -7.55 -1.36
CA ASP A 197 -5.17 -7.20 -2.01
C ASP A 197 -4.89 -5.70 -1.88
N TYR A 198 -5.90 -4.87 -2.14
CA TYR A 198 -5.84 -3.40 -1.97
C TYR A 198 -7.24 -2.78 -2.02
N ILE A 199 -7.30 -1.51 -1.65
CA ILE A 199 -8.53 -0.71 -1.60
C ILE A 199 -8.41 0.41 -2.64
N ILE A 200 -9.52 0.70 -3.35
CA ILE A 200 -9.59 1.75 -4.37
C ILE A 200 -10.65 2.80 -4.02
N PRO A 201 -10.55 4.02 -4.60
CA PRO A 201 -11.57 5.05 -4.45
C PRO A 201 -12.95 4.62 -4.98
N ASN A 202 -14.00 5.05 -4.28
CA ASN A 202 -15.37 4.85 -4.70
C ASN A 202 -15.78 5.95 -5.69
N VAL A 203 -16.04 5.56 -6.94
CA VAL A 203 -16.44 6.50 -8.01
C VAL A 203 -17.95 6.54 -8.28
N GLU A 204 -18.77 6.04 -7.37
CA GLU A 204 -20.24 6.02 -7.51
C GLU A 204 -20.81 7.44 -7.76
N TYR A 205 -20.21 8.46 -7.15
CA TYR A 205 -20.58 9.86 -7.40
C TYR A 205 -20.48 10.28 -8.88
N LEU A 206 -19.57 9.65 -9.63
CA LEU A 206 -19.31 9.94 -11.05
C LEU A 206 -20.17 9.10 -11.99
N ARG A 207 -20.97 8.15 -11.49
CA ARG A 207 -21.87 7.34 -12.32
C ARG A 207 -22.88 8.23 -13.05
N GLY A 208 -22.93 8.10 -14.38
CA GLY A 208 -23.73 8.93 -15.27
C GLY A 208 -23.14 10.32 -15.56
N LYS A 209 -21.97 10.64 -15.01
CA LYS A 209 -21.22 11.87 -15.27
C LYS A 209 -19.93 11.63 -16.06
N GLU A 210 -19.71 10.45 -16.61
CA GLU A 210 -18.45 10.05 -17.27
C GLU A 210 -18.09 11.02 -18.41
N LYS A 211 -19.07 11.52 -19.16
CA LYS A 211 -18.88 12.50 -20.24
C LYS A 211 -18.49 13.89 -19.74
N GLN A 212 -18.73 14.18 -18.45
CA GLN A 212 -18.35 15.45 -17.83
C GLN A 212 -16.88 15.43 -17.38
N VAL A 213 -16.26 14.24 -17.23
CA VAL A 213 -14.86 14.09 -16.87
C VAL A 213 -13.99 14.49 -18.05
N LYS A 214 -13.38 15.69 -17.95
CA LYS A 214 -12.53 16.28 -19.00
C LYS A 214 -11.11 15.71 -19.01
N GLY A 215 -10.65 15.19 -17.88
CA GLY A 215 -9.34 14.55 -17.78
C GLY A 215 -9.00 14.15 -16.34
N VAL A 216 -7.97 13.32 -16.24
CA VAL A 216 -7.36 12.88 -14.98
C VAL A 216 -5.92 13.35 -15.00
N ILE A 217 -5.52 14.10 -13.98
CA ILE A 217 -4.16 14.59 -13.79
C ILE A 217 -3.49 13.70 -12.74
N PHE A 218 -2.28 13.24 -13.03
CA PHE A 218 -1.48 12.48 -12.08
C PHE A 218 -0.29 13.31 -11.62
N SER A 219 -0.20 13.50 -10.30
CA SER A 219 0.85 14.29 -9.66
C SER A 219 2.22 13.61 -9.78
N HIS A 220 2.28 12.30 -9.52
CA HIS A 220 3.51 11.50 -9.58
C HIS A 220 3.19 9.99 -9.65
N GLY A 221 4.22 9.14 -9.70
CA GLY A 221 4.11 7.72 -10.02
C GLY A 221 3.99 6.76 -8.84
N HIS A 222 3.75 7.20 -7.60
CA HIS A 222 3.53 6.29 -6.47
C HIS A 222 2.19 5.57 -6.57
N LEU A 223 2.09 4.35 -5.99
CA LEU A 223 0.92 3.49 -6.10
C LEU A 223 -0.31 4.08 -5.43
N ASP A 224 -0.14 4.79 -4.36
CA ASP A 224 -1.22 5.49 -3.65
C ASP A 224 -1.74 6.73 -4.41
N HIS A 225 -1.16 7.04 -5.59
CA HIS A 225 -1.61 8.06 -6.55
C HIS A 225 -2.01 7.50 -7.90
N ILE A 226 -1.38 6.41 -8.39
CA ILE A 226 -1.68 5.85 -9.73
C ILE A 226 -2.30 4.45 -9.67
N GLY A 227 -2.29 3.82 -8.52
CA GLY A 227 -2.51 2.37 -8.40
C GLY A 227 -3.89 1.88 -8.81
N ALA A 228 -4.94 2.69 -8.66
CA ALA A 228 -6.30 2.34 -9.05
C ALA A 228 -6.64 2.71 -10.51
N ALA A 229 -5.74 3.41 -11.22
CA ALA A 229 -5.96 3.84 -12.59
C ALA A 229 -6.41 2.71 -13.53
N PRO A 230 -5.82 1.48 -13.52
CA PRO A 230 -6.24 0.40 -14.39
C PRO A 230 -7.72 0.03 -14.30
N ILE A 231 -8.29 0.15 -13.12
CA ILE A 231 -9.68 -0.19 -12.83
C ILE A 231 -10.60 1.01 -13.07
N LEU A 232 -10.22 2.18 -12.53
CA LEU A 232 -11.10 3.34 -12.51
C LEU A 232 -11.21 4.03 -13.87
N LEU A 233 -10.14 4.05 -14.68
CA LEU A 233 -10.18 4.67 -16.00
C LEU A 233 -11.22 4.00 -16.92
N GLU A 234 -11.30 2.67 -16.92
CA GLU A 234 -12.32 1.94 -17.72
C GLU A 234 -13.73 2.26 -17.22
N LYS A 235 -13.96 2.31 -15.90
CA LYS A 235 -15.26 2.69 -15.31
C LYS A 235 -15.69 4.11 -15.66
N LEU A 236 -14.73 5.01 -15.90
CA LEU A 236 -14.98 6.43 -16.24
C LEU A 236 -14.97 6.69 -17.77
N GLY A 237 -15.01 5.65 -18.62
CA GLY A 237 -15.05 5.80 -20.07
C GLY A 237 -13.71 6.18 -20.71
N ASN A 238 -12.60 5.89 -20.06
CA ASN A 238 -11.23 6.18 -20.49
C ASN A 238 -11.02 7.68 -20.84
N PRO A 239 -11.18 8.59 -19.89
CA PRO A 239 -10.85 9.99 -20.08
C PRO A 239 -9.37 10.16 -20.42
N VAL A 240 -9.00 11.33 -20.94
CA VAL A 240 -7.59 11.65 -21.17
C VAL A 240 -6.84 11.70 -19.84
N ILE A 241 -5.65 11.10 -19.79
CA ILE A 241 -4.76 11.14 -18.63
C ILE A 241 -3.57 12.04 -18.89
N ILE A 242 -3.22 12.84 -17.90
CA ILE A 242 -2.18 13.86 -17.97
C ILE A 242 -1.15 13.59 -16.88
N GLY A 243 0.12 13.62 -17.23
CA GLY A 243 1.21 13.43 -16.27
C GLY A 243 2.58 13.61 -16.90
N ARG A 244 3.62 13.49 -16.08
CA ARG A 244 5.01 13.50 -16.54
C ARG A 244 5.38 12.17 -17.19
N PRO A 245 6.48 12.11 -17.97
CA PRO A 245 6.87 10.90 -18.70
C PRO A 245 6.98 9.65 -17.84
N LEU A 246 7.67 9.70 -16.70
CA LEU A 246 7.86 8.54 -15.81
C LEU A 246 6.52 8.08 -15.23
N THR A 247 5.70 9.02 -14.76
CA THR A 247 4.38 8.74 -14.20
C THR A 247 3.48 8.02 -15.21
N LEU A 248 3.39 8.56 -16.45
CA LEU A 248 2.59 7.93 -17.51
C LEU A 248 3.13 6.58 -17.94
N ALA A 249 4.45 6.40 -17.96
CA ALA A 249 5.07 5.13 -18.28
C ALA A 249 4.75 4.06 -17.22
N MET A 250 4.78 4.42 -15.94
CA MET A 250 4.38 3.53 -14.84
C MET A 250 2.89 3.17 -14.89
N ILE A 251 2.01 4.14 -15.21
CA ILE A 251 0.58 3.88 -15.39
C ILE A 251 0.35 2.91 -16.57
N LYS A 252 1.00 3.13 -17.71
CA LYS A 252 0.88 2.24 -18.87
C LYS A 252 1.35 0.83 -18.55
N HIS A 253 2.47 0.68 -17.83
CA HIS A 253 2.97 -0.64 -17.42
C HIS A 253 1.96 -1.34 -16.50
N ARG A 254 1.48 -0.63 -15.46
CA ARG A 254 0.49 -1.18 -14.53
C ARG A 254 -0.83 -1.54 -15.21
N GLN A 255 -1.25 -0.77 -16.22
CA GLN A 255 -2.41 -1.06 -17.04
C GLN A 255 -2.24 -2.36 -17.84
N GLU A 256 -1.03 -2.58 -18.37
CA GLU A 256 -0.70 -3.79 -19.14
C GLU A 256 -0.62 -5.03 -18.23
N ASP A 257 -0.07 -4.90 -17.03
CA ASP A 257 -0.05 -5.96 -16.00
C ASP A 257 -1.48 -6.35 -15.57
N TYR A 258 -2.37 -5.36 -15.43
CA TYR A 258 -3.76 -5.60 -15.05
C TYR A 258 -4.53 -6.33 -16.17
N LYS A 259 -4.38 -5.89 -17.41
CA LYS A 259 -5.05 -6.47 -18.57
C LYS A 259 -4.22 -6.25 -19.83
N LYS A 260 -3.73 -7.33 -20.39
CA LYS A 260 -2.92 -7.31 -21.61
C LYS A 260 -3.58 -6.48 -22.73
N ASP A 261 -2.78 -5.71 -23.45
CA ASP A 261 -3.18 -4.80 -24.53
C ASP A 261 -4.11 -3.64 -24.14
N SER A 262 -4.40 -3.46 -22.84
CA SER A 262 -5.30 -2.39 -22.40
C SER A 262 -4.59 -1.03 -22.32
N SER A 263 -3.29 -0.99 -22.19
CA SER A 263 -2.48 0.24 -22.23
C SER A 263 -2.62 1.01 -23.54
N LYS A 264 -2.89 0.31 -24.66
CA LYS A 264 -3.14 0.91 -25.99
C LYS A 264 -4.41 1.76 -26.05
N LYS A 265 -5.35 1.57 -25.13
CA LYS A 265 -6.59 2.35 -25.05
C LYS A 265 -6.44 3.67 -24.32
N LEU A 266 -5.32 3.88 -23.61
CA LEU A 266 -5.08 5.08 -22.83
C LEU A 266 -4.81 6.28 -23.74
N LYS A 267 -5.58 7.34 -23.54
CA LYS A 267 -5.35 8.64 -24.18
C LYS A 267 -4.45 9.47 -23.25
N THR A 268 -3.23 9.71 -23.67
CA THR A 268 -2.23 10.36 -22.80
C THR A 268 -1.84 11.73 -23.31
N VAL A 269 -1.67 12.69 -22.40
CA VAL A 269 -1.04 14.00 -22.64
C VAL A 269 0.15 14.09 -21.71
N THR A 270 1.34 14.18 -22.30
CA THR A 270 2.60 14.20 -21.54
C THR A 270 3.02 15.64 -21.25
N ILE A 271 3.23 15.97 -19.99
CA ILE A 271 3.80 17.24 -19.55
C ILE A 271 5.31 17.17 -19.80
N LYS A 272 5.78 17.72 -20.93
CA LYS A 272 7.21 17.71 -21.29
C LYS A 272 7.97 18.81 -20.56
N ASN A 273 7.32 19.96 -20.34
CA ASN A 273 7.89 21.12 -19.65
C ASN A 273 6.96 21.56 -18.51
N ILE A 274 7.54 21.83 -17.36
CA ILE A 274 6.80 22.32 -16.18
C ILE A 274 6.05 23.64 -16.41
N LYS A 275 6.48 24.43 -17.42
CA LYS A 275 5.82 25.71 -17.79
C LYS A 275 4.62 25.52 -18.72
N GLU A 276 4.31 24.30 -19.12
CA GLU A 276 3.15 24.04 -19.96
C GLU A 276 1.85 24.40 -19.25
N ARG A 277 0.89 24.84 -20.06
CA ARG A 277 -0.48 25.13 -19.63
C ARG A 277 -1.44 24.41 -20.54
N MET A 278 -2.56 23.99 -19.98
CA MET A 278 -3.61 23.34 -20.76
C MET A 278 -4.98 23.70 -20.23
N ARG A 279 -5.98 23.55 -21.09
CA ARG A 279 -7.36 23.79 -20.71
C ARG A 279 -8.16 22.49 -20.77
N LEU A 280 -8.85 22.18 -19.68
CA LEU A 280 -9.74 21.02 -19.54
C LEU A 280 -11.14 21.53 -19.21
N GLY A 281 -11.97 21.71 -20.24
CA GLY A 281 -13.25 22.40 -20.06
C GLY A 281 -13.06 23.83 -19.55
N VAL A 282 -13.67 24.15 -18.41
CA VAL A 282 -13.54 25.45 -17.75
C VAL A 282 -12.23 25.63 -16.99
N PHE A 283 -11.54 24.52 -16.66
CA PHE A 283 -10.32 24.54 -15.87
C PHE A 283 -9.10 24.95 -16.70
N ASP A 284 -8.37 25.97 -16.25
CA ASP A 284 -7.05 26.34 -16.77
C ASP A 284 -5.98 25.75 -15.85
N ILE A 285 -5.22 24.78 -16.38
CA ILE A 285 -4.27 23.98 -15.63
C ILE A 285 -2.84 24.41 -15.95
N SER A 286 -2.05 24.60 -14.92
CA SER A 286 -0.60 24.79 -15.01
C SER A 286 0.11 24.00 -13.90
N PHE A 287 1.42 23.89 -14.02
CA PHE A 287 2.22 23.04 -13.16
C PHE A 287 3.35 23.83 -12.51
N PHE A 288 3.85 23.33 -11.39
CA PHE A 288 5.03 23.88 -10.73
C PHE A 288 5.91 22.75 -10.20
N GLN A 289 7.19 23.08 -10.06
CA GLN A 289 8.18 22.12 -9.55
C GLN A 289 7.96 21.88 -8.07
N ILE A 290 8.10 20.62 -7.66
CA ILE A 290 8.16 20.18 -6.28
C ILE A 290 9.30 19.19 -6.11
N ASP A 291 9.76 19.00 -4.89
CA ASP A 291 10.66 17.94 -4.51
C ASP A 291 9.86 16.78 -3.89
N HIS A 292 10.18 15.56 -4.28
CA HIS A 292 9.61 14.35 -3.75
C HIS A 292 10.57 13.16 -3.98
N SER A 293 10.30 12.02 -3.36
CA SER A 293 11.16 10.82 -3.40
C SER A 293 11.16 10.07 -4.73
N ILE A 294 10.31 10.45 -5.68
CA ILE A 294 10.25 9.90 -7.04
C ILE A 294 10.43 11.00 -8.07
N MET A 295 11.18 10.69 -9.12
CA MET A 295 11.37 11.59 -10.25
C MET A 295 10.04 11.95 -10.92
N ASP A 296 9.98 13.11 -11.56
CA ASP A 296 8.81 13.61 -12.31
C ASP A 296 7.58 13.94 -11.46
N ALA A 297 7.72 14.14 -10.15
CA ALA A 297 6.64 14.70 -9.36
C ALA A 297 6.35 16.17 -9.74
N VAL A 298 5.07 16.57 -9.74
CA VAL A 298 4.64 17.93 -10.08
C VAL A 298 3.54 18.41 -9.17
N GLY A 299 3.61 19.68 -8.79
CA GLY A 299 2.48 20.41 -8.22
C GLY A 299 1.55 20.92 -9.32
N VAL A 300 0.26 21.00 -9.02
CA VAL A 300 -0.81 21.38 -9.95
C VAL A 300 -1.47 22.66 -9.50
N ILE A 301 -1.66 23.59 -10.42
CA ILE A 301 -2.43 24.82 -10.25
C ILE A 301 -3.68 24.70 -11.11
N ILE A 302 -4.86 24.75 -10.47
CA ILE A 302 -6.17 24.63 -11.11
C ILE A 302 -6.88 25.96 -10.98
N LYS A 303 -6.96 26.72 -12.07
CA LYS A 303 -7.65 28.00 -12.09
C LYS A 303 -9.07 27.85 -12.64
N THR A 304 -10.04 28.49 -11.97
CA THR A 304 -11.46 28.53 -12.31
C THR A 304 -11.99 29.94 -12.15
N PRO A 305 -13.20 30.25 -12.66
CA PRO A 305 -13.84 31.54 -12.41
C PRO A 305 -14.14 31.85 -10.93
N SER A 306 -14.14 30.82 -10.06
CA SER A 306 -14.40 30.96 -8.61
C SER A 306 -13.13 31.04 -7.76
N GLY A 307 -11.96 30.84 -8.33
CA GLY A 307 -10.68 30.89 -7.62
C GLY A 307 -9.65 29.88 -8.14
N THR A 308 -8.50 29.88 -7.51
CA THR A 308 -7.33 29.08 -7.90
C THR A 308 -6.99 28.08 -6.81
N VAL A 309 -6.94 26.79 -7.15
CA VAL A 309 -6.49 25.71 -6.25
C VAL A 309 -5.02 25.39 -6.52
N LEU A 310 -4.27 25.24 -5.46
CA LEU A 310 -2.88 24.80 -5.42
C LEU A 310 -2.81 23.44 -4.77
N HIS A 311 -2.27 22.45 -5.46
CA HIS A 311 -2.08 21.12 -4.94
C HIS A 311 -0.68 20.61 -5.29
N PRO A 312 0.26 20.56 -4.36
CA PRO A 312 1.61 20.04 -4.64
C PRO A 312 1.66 18.52 -4.89
N GLY A 313 0.60 17.77 -4.56
CA GLY A 313 0.70 16.33 -4.43
C GLY A 313 1.46 15.98 -3.15
N ASP A 314 2.18 14.86 -3.15
CA ASP A 314 3.18 14.57 -2.13
C ASP A 314 4.42 15.40 -2.38
N TRP A 315 4.99 15.96 -1.34
CA TRP A 315 6.06 16.93 -1.47
C TRP A 315 6.97 16.93 -0.23
N THR A 316 8.18 17.38 -0.44
CA THR A 316 9.13 17.73 0.64
C THR A 316 9.80 19.07 0.31
N LEU A 317 10.57 19.58 1.23
CA LEU A 317 11.32 20.82 1.05
C LEU A 317 12.81 20.49 1.11
N GLU A 318 13.44 20.36 -0.05
CA GLU A 318 14.88 20.19 -0.14
C GLU A 318 15.58 21.51 0.19
N LYS A 319 16.60 21.42 1.07
CA LYS A 319 17.35 22.58 1.58
C LYS A 319 18.82 22.44 1.21
N ASP A 320 19.44 23.57 0.89
CA ASP A 320 20.89 23.65 0.69
C ASP A 320 21.66 23.51 2.03
N LYS A 321 22.99 23.59 1.95
CA LYS A 321 23.87 23.46 3.11
C LYS A 321 23.66 24.53 4.17
N GLU A 322 23.16 25.68 3.77
CA GLU A 322 22.80 26.81 4.65
C GLU A 322 21.40 26.63 5.25
N GLY A 323 20.67 25.56 4.89
CA GLY A 323 19.31 25.29 5.35
C GLY A 323 18.24 26.11 4.63
N LYS A 324 18.58 26.71 3.49
CA LYS A 324 17.66 27.49 2.67
C LYS A 324 16.99 26.55 1.65
N PRO A 325 15.67 26.66 1.45
CA PRO A 325 14.98 25.90 0.41
C PRO A 325 15.55 26.15 -0.99
N ILE A 326 15.74 25.06 -1.74
CA ILE A 326 16.28 25.12 -3.11
C ILE A 326 15.24 25.70 -4.06
N ILE A 327 13.94 25.36 -3.87
CA ILE A 327 12.85 25.88 -4.69
C ILE A 327 12.20 27.08 -3.97
N ASP A 328 12.08 28.20 -4.69
CA ASP A 328 11.34 29.36 -4.23
C ASP A 328 9.86 29.26 -4.63
N TYR A 329 8.98 29.11 -3.66
CA TYR A 329 7.53 29.05 -3.84
C TYR A 329 6.83 30.40 -3.71
N SER A 330 7.55 31.51 -3.54
CA SER A 330 6.96 32.83 -3.32
C SER A 330 6.06 33.32 -4.47
N PHE A 331 6.31 32.84 -5.70
CA PHE A 331 5.48 33.16 -6.87
C PHE A 331 4.03 32.65 -6.72
N LEU A 332 3.77 31.63 -5.93
CA LEU A 332 2.43 31.11 -5.69
C LEU A 332 1.54 32.09 -4.92
N SER A 333 2.15 33.02 -4.15
CA SER A 333 1.40 34.08 -3.45
C SER A 333 0.81 35.14 -4.38
N LYS A 334 1.29 35.20 -5.65
CA LYS A 334 0.88 36.17 -6.65
C LYS A 334 -0.25 35.65 -7.56
N LEU A 335 -0.73 34.44 -7.33
CA LEU A 335 -1.82 33.87 -8.11
C LEU A 335 -3.14 34.57 -7.86
N GLU A 336 -4.06 34.45 -8.83
CA GLU A 336 -5.39 35.06 -8.77
C GLU A 336 -6.21 34.49 -7.61
N ARG A 337 -6.77 35.39 -6.81
CA ARG A 337 -7.55 35.08 -5.62
C ARG A 337 -9.04 34.92 -5.93
N PRO A 338 -9.80 34.14 -5.07
CA PRO A 338 -9.30 33.49 -3.87
C PRO A 338 -8.45 32.26 -4.18
N THR A 339 -7.39 32.06 -3.40
CA THR A 339 -6.50 30.89 -3.49
C THR A 339 -6.83 29.86 -2.43
N VAL A 340 -6.83 28.59 -2.82
CA VAL A 340 -7.01 27.42 -1.93
C VAL A 340 -5.72 26.60 -2.00
N LEU A 341 -5.07 26.39 -0.88
CA LEU A 341 -3.94 25.48 -0.78
C LEU A 341 -4.43 24.14 -0.19
N MET A 342 -4.35 23.09 -0.99
CA MET A 342 -4.49 21.71 -0.55
C MET A 342 -3.08 21.17 -0.35
N LEU A 343 -2.70 20.90 0.91
CA LEU A 343 -1.31 20.55 1.25
C LEU A 343 -1.26 19.21 1.98
N GLU A 344 -0.50 18.29 1.46
CA GLU A 344 -0.17 17.03 2.10
C GLU A 344 0.37 17.31 3.52
N SER A 345 -0.13 16.58 4.50
CA SER A 345 0.02 16.85 5.93
C SER A 345 0.51 15.65 6.75
N LEU A 346 1.07 14.63 6.10
CA LEU A 346 1.55 13.40 6.73
C LEU A 346 2.61 13.71 7.82
N GLY A 347 3.50 14.65 7.55
CA GLY A 347 4.54 15.06 8.49
C GLY A 347 4.14 16.18 9.47
N ALA A 348 2.84 16.52 9.60
CA ALA A 348 2.38 17.62 10.47
C ALA A 348 2.74 17.46 11.97
N ILE A 349 2.95 16.21 12.40
CA ILE A 349 3.36 15.88 13.77
C ILE A 349 4.88 15.69 13.95
N ASP A 350 5.63 15.63 12.85
CA ASP A 350 7.07 15.40 12.90
C ASP A 350 7.81 16.72 13.18
N ILE A 351 8.32 16.83 14.40
CA ILE A 351 9.08 17.99 14.86
C ILE A 351 10.59 17.85 14.65
N ARG A 352 11.04 16.69 14.17
CA ARG A 352 12.47 16.44 13.94
C ARG A 352 12.92 17.27 12.74
N LYS A 353 14.16 17.77 12.85
CA LYS A 353 14.81 18.37 11.69
C LYS A 353 15.08 17.26 10.66
N SER A 354 14.64 17.46 9.43
CA SER A 354 14.97 16.54 8.35
C SER A 354 16.47 16.51 8.11
N ALA A 355 17.05 15.31 7.99
CA ALA A 355 18.41 15.16 7.51
C ALA A 355 18.50 15.72 6.09
N SER A 356 19.64 16.31 5.73
CA SER A 356 19.84 16.77 4.36
C SER A 356 20.11 15.59 3.43
N THR A 357 19.79 15.77 2.13
CA THR A 357 20.13 14.78 1.10
C THR A 357 21.62 14.52 1.05
N GLU A 358 22.46 15.55 1.21
CA GLU A 358 23.91 15.40 1.22
C GLU A 358 24.41 14.59 2.43
N GLU A 359 23.84 14.78 3.61
CA GLU A 359 24.21 14.02 4.81
C GLU A 359 23.87 12.55 4.65
N MET A 360 22.66 12.25 4.19
CA MET A 360 22.24 10.89 3.86
C MET A 360 23.17 10.25 2.81
N GLN A 361 23.50 10.99 1.75
CA GLN A 361 24.42 10.55 0.71
C GLN A 361 25.83 10.28 1.25
N ALA A 362 26.35 11.14 2.10
CA ALA A 362 27.66 10.96 2.73
C ALA A 362 27.67 9.69 3.61
N ASN A 363 26.64 9.50 4.42
CA ASN A 363 26.48 8.33 5.27
C ASN A 363 26.39 7.02 4.45
N LEU A 364 25.55 6.96 3.42
CA LEU A 364 25.44 5.79 2.55
C LEU A 364 26.75 5.54 1.77
N THR A 365 27.43 6.57 1.27
CA THR A 365 28.74 6.43 0.62
C THR A 365 29.77 5.80 1.55
N ARG A 366 29.81 6.26 2.80
CA ARG A 366 30.73 5.71 3.81
C ARG A 366 30.41 4.24 4.08
N LEU A 367 29.13 3.89 4.31
CA LEU A 367 28.70 2.51 4.54
C LEU A 367 29.06 1.62 3.36
N ILE A 368 28.75 2.03 2.12
CA ILE A 368 29.05 1.28 0.92
C ILE A 368 30.59 1.10 0.75
N SER A 369 31.38 2.14 0.98
CA SER A 369 32.83 2.09 0.79
C SER A 369 33.54 1.21 1.80
N GLN A 370 33.11 1.24 3.07
CA GLN A 370 33.79 0.59 4.20
C GLN A 370 33.21 -0.78 4.58
N ALA A 371 32.13 -1.25 3.93
CA ALA A 371 31.53 -2.55 4.22
C ALA A 371 32.56 -3.68 4.08
N PRO A 372 32.75 -4.52 5.12
CA PRO A 372 33.67 -5.65 5.06
C PRO A 372 33.21 -6.75 4.10
N GLY A 373 31.90 -6.98 4.03
CA GLY A 373 31.22 -7.92 3.14
C GLY A 373 30.36 -7.21 2.09
N ARG A 374 29.30 -7.87 1.64
CA ARG A 374 28.32 -7.29 0.72
C ARG A 374 27.51 -6.21 1.45
N THR A 375 27.08 -5.21 0.70
CA THR A 375 26.11 -4.23 1.19
C THR A 375 24.73 -4.58 0.62
N ILE A 376 23.75 -4.86 1.48
CA ILE A 376 22.36 -5.16 1.10
C ILE A 376 21.49 -3.98 1.54
N ILE A 377 20.92 -3.27 0.57
CA ILE A 377 20.12 -2.05 0.86
C ILE A 377 18.66 -2.33 0.50
N GLY A 378 17.82 -2.43 1.56
CA GLY A 378 16.37 -2.46 1.41
C GLY A 378 15.83 -1.04 1.24
N THR A 379 15.11 -0.78 0.14
CA THR A 379 14.51 0.53 -0.13
C THR A 379 13.21 0.37 -0.95
N PHE A 380 12.43 1.43 -1.06
CA PHE A 380 11.24 1.42 -1.92
C PHE A 380 11.65 1.36 -3.40
N SER A 381 10.90 0.57 -4.17
CA SER A 381 11.12 0.41 -5.61
C SER A 381 10.88 1.69 -6.42
N SER A 382 10.13 2.61 -5.88
CA SER A 382 9.79 3.90 -6.49
C SER A 382 10.83 4.99 -6.24
N GLN A 383 11.78 4.81 -5.32
CA GLN A 383 12.84 5.78 -5.04
C GLN A 383 13.93 5.76 -6.14
N THR A 384 13.50 6.01 -7.36
CA THR A 384 14.34 5.89 -8.56
C THR A 384 15.53 6.85 -8.54
N GLU A 385 15.39 8.03 -7.95
CA GLU A 385 16.47 8.99 -7.79
C GLU A 385 17.57 8.47 -6.87
N ARG A 386 17.21 7.95 -5.69
CA ARG A 386 18.16 7.33 -4.76
C ARG A 386 18.84 6.11 -5.36
N ILE A 387 18.07 5.26 -6.03
CA ILE A 387 18.64 4.08 -6.73
C ILE A 387 19.64 4.53 -7.78
N SER A 388 19.33 5.53 -8.59
CA SER A 388 20.23 6.12 -9.60
C SER A 388 21.52 6.63 -8.96
N TRP A 389 21.38 7.38 -7.86
CA TRP A 389 22.52 7.91 -7.12
C TRP A 389 23.40 6.78 -6.53
N ILE A 390 22.82 5.75 -5.90
CA ILE A 390 23.58 4.60 -5.37
C ILE A 390 24.34 3.90 -6.50
N ILE A 391 23.73 3.69 -7.65
CA ILE A 391 24.41 3.09 -8.81
C ILE A 391 25.62 3.94 -9.21
N SER A 392 25.47 5.26 -9.28
CA SER A 392 26.56 6.19 -9.59
C SER A 392 27.71 6.15 -8.56
N VAL A 393 27.38 6.07 -7.28
CA VAL A 393 28.39 5.89 -6.21
C VAL A 393 29.13 4.57 -6.36
N CYS A 394 28.41 3.48 -6.62
CA CYS A 394 29.03 2.17 -6.84
C CYS A 394 29.96 2.16 -8.04
N GLU A 395 29.62 2.84 -9.14
CA GLU A 395 30.53 3.03 -10.29
C GLU A 395 31.84 3.71 -9.89
N LYS A 396 31.74 4.83 -9.15
CA LYS A 396 32.90 5.57 -8.68
C LYS A 396 33.79 4.74 -7.76
N LEU A 397 33.19 3.84 -6.96
CA LEU A 397 33.88 2.94 -6.04
C LEU A 397 34.35 1.62 -6.70
N GLY A 398 34.07 1.41 -8.00
CA GLY A 398 34.37 0.18 -8.70
C GLY A 398 33.64 -1.06 -8.18
N LYS A 399 32.43 -0.85 -7.62
CA LYS A 399 31.56 -1.91 -7.09
C LYS A 399 30.48 -2.31 -8.11
N LYS A 400 29.97 -3.52 -7.97
CA LYS A 400 28.87 -4.06 -8.77
C LYS A 400 27.55 -3.89 -8.04
N VAL A 401 26.47 -3.60 -8.76
CA VAL A 401 25.13 -3.44 -8.22
C VAL A 401 24.23 -4.55 -8.77
N ALA A 402 23.61 -5.31 -7.89
CA ALA A 402 22.54 -6.23 -8.24
C ALA A 402 21.20 -5.65 -7.81
N LEU A 403 20.22 -5.62 -8.72
CA LEU A 403 18.86 -5.18 -8.42
C LEU A 403 17.96 -6.39 -8.25
N ASP A 404 17.16 -6.43 -7.17
CA ASP A 404 16.18 -7.49 -7.01
C ASP A 404 14.85 -7.01 -6.44
N GLY A 405 13.76 -7.66 -6.90
CA GLY A 405 12.37 -7.28 -6.74
C GLY A 405 11.77 -6.88 -8.09
N TYR A 406 10.61 -7.47 -8.41
CA TYR A 406 9.95 -7.24 -9.70
C TYR A 406 9.73 -5.75 -9.98
N SER A 407 9.05 -5.05 -9.07
CA SER A 407 8.76 -3.62 -9.21
C SER A 407 10.03 -2.75 -9.29
N MET A 408 11.09 -3.10 -8.56
CA MET A 408 12.36 -2.35 -8.61
C MET A 408 13.02 -2.49 -9.97
N LYS A 409 13.11 -3.70 -10.51
CA LYS A 409 13.69 -3.95 -11.85
C LYS A 409 12.92 -3.20 -12.93
N ILE A 410 11.61 -3.24 -12.89
CA ILE A 410 10.75 -2.55 -13.86
C ILE A 410 10.90 -1.02 -13.75
N ASN A 411 10.81 -0.45 -12.55
CA ASN A 411 10.92 0.99 -12.38
C ASN A 411 12.29 1.53 -12.83
N VAL A 412 13.37 0.81 -12.52
CA VAL A 412 14.71 1.16 -12.99
C VAL A 412 14.83 1.05 -14.51
N GLU A 413 14.24 0.01 -15.10
CA GLU A 413 14.26 -0.17 -16.55
C GLU A 413 13.48 0.93 -17.28
N ILE A 414 12.29 1.29 -16.78
CA ILE A 414 11.51 2.42 -17.30
C ILE A 414 12.31 3.73 -17.18
N ALA A 415 12.84 4.02 -15.99
CA ALA A 415 13.62 5.25 -15.76
C ALA A 415 14.90 5.30 -16.62
N LYS A 416 15.55 4.15 -16.87
CA LYS A 416 16.69 4.04 -17.77
C LYS A 416 16.32 4.33 -19.22
N LYS A 417 15.22 3.76 -19.73
CA LYS A 417 14.75 4.00 -21.10
C LYS A 417 14.34 5.46 -21.33
N LEU A 418 13.79 6.10 -20.30
CA LEU A 418 13.49 7.53 -20.33
C LEU A 418 14.71 8.45 -20.16
N GLY A 419 15.91 7.87 -19.94
CA GLY A 419 17.16 8.62 -19.77
C GLY A 419 17.40 9.21 -18.38
N TYR A 420 16.51 8.92 -17.40
CA TYR A 420 16.66 9.38 -16.01
C TYR A 420 17.75 8.65 -15.25
N ILE A 421 17.92 7.33 -15.51
CA ILE A 421 19.01 6.52 -14.94
C ILE A 421 20.02 6.21 -16.03
N LYS A 422 21.28 6.60 -15.80
CA LYS A 422 22.41 6.29 -16.69
C LYS A 422 23.46 5.54 -15.89
N HIS A 423 24.01 4.47 -16.44
CA HIS A 423 25.11 3.70 -15.84
C HIS A 423 25.91 2.97 -16.91
N GLN A 424 27.17 2.62 -16.59
CA GLN A 424 28.01 1.83 -17.46
C GLN A 424 27.48 0.39 -17.57
N LYS A 425 27.72 -0.23 -18.72
CA LYS A 425 27.17 -1.55 -19.05
C LYS A 425 27.50 -2.65 -18.03
N ASN A 426 28.63 -2.56 -17.34
CA ASN A 426 29.11 -3.59 -16.41
C ASN A 426 28.90 -3.25 -14.93
N THR A 427 28.26 -2.14 -14.59
CA THR A 427 27.98 -1.74 -13.20
C THR A 427 26.85 -2.56 -12.62
N VAL A 428 25.74 -2.65 -13.35
CA VAL A 428 24.58 -3.44 -12.93
C VAL A 428 24.73 -4.87 -13.43
N ILE A 429 24.65 -5.83 -12.50
CA ILE A 429 24.78 -7.27 -12.73
C ILE A 429 23.49 -8.00 -12.38
N LYS A 430 23.35 -9.23 -12.87
CA LYS A 430 22.23 -10.10 -12.47
C LYS A 430 22.42 -10.56 -11.03
N ILE A 431 21.32 -10.79 -10.32
CA ILE A 431 21.34 -11.25 -8.91
C ILE A 431 21.99 -12.65 -8.79
N GLU A 432 21.89 -13.48 -9.83
CA GLU A 432 22.48 -14.81 -9.89
C GLU A 432 24.01 -14.76 -10.04
N ASP A 433 24.57 -13.61 -10.40
CA ASP A 433 26.01 -13.43 -10.66
C ASP A 433 26.74 -12.82 -9.44
N VAL A 434 26.08 -12.54 -8.34
CA VAL A 434 26.68 -11.84 -7.18
C VAL A 434 27.88 -12.60 -6.61
N ASP A 435 27.83 -13.92 -6.55
CA ASP A 435 28.90 -14.76 -6.01
C ASP A 435 30.13 -14.88 -6.95
N LYS A 436 30.08 -14.31 -8.17
CA LYS A 436 31.22 -14.22 -9.09
C LYS A 436 32.18 -13.07 -8.73
N TYR A 437 31.79 -12.21 -7.78
CA TYR A 437 32.56 -11.05 -7.38
C TYR A 437 32.93 -11.14 -5.89
N PRO A 438 34.06 -10.53 -5.47
CA PRO A 438 34.38 -10.42 -4.05
C PRO A 438 33.25 -9.74 -3.28
N ASP A 439 32.92 -10.24 -2.08
CA ASP A 439 31.78 -9.76 -1.29
C ASP A 439 31.81 -8.23 -1.08
N ASN A 440 32.96 -7.68 -0.72
CA ASN A 440 33.13 -6.23 -0.50
C ASN A 440 33.04 -5.39 -1.80
N LYS A 441 32.86 -6.02 -2.95
CA LYS A 441 32.63 -5.35 -4.26
C LYS A 441 31.17 -5.46 -4.73
N VAL A 442 30.28 -6.03 -3.93
CA VAL A 442 28.87 -6.24 -4.30
C VAL A 442 27.95 -5.38 -3.44
N VAL A 443 27.04 -4.70 -4.11
CA VAL A 443 25.90 -3.98 -3.49
C VAL A 443 24.61 -4.57 -4.07
N ILE A 444 23.72 -4.99 -3.19
CA ILE A 444 22.40 -5.55 -3.56
C ILE A 444 21.33 -4.52 -3.17
N LEU A 445 20.61 -3.98 -4.15
CA LEU A 445 19.43 -3.15 -3.91
C LEU A 445 18.18 -4.02 -4.03
N CYS A 446 17.35 -4.04 -3.01
CA CYS A 446 16.20 -4.93 -2.98
C CYS A 446 14.94 -4.29 -2.35
N THR A 447 13.77 -4.85 -2.68
CA THR A 447 12.50 -4.54 -2.03
C THR A 447 12.36 -5.27 -0.70
N GLY A 448 11.41 -4.85 0.15
CA GLY A 448 11.10 -5.53 1.40
C GLY A 448 11.52 -4.76 2.65
N SER A 449 11.81 -3.48 2.54
CA SER A 449 12.18 -2.64 3.69
C SER A 449 11.03 -2.40 4.68
N GLN A 450 9.79 -2.72 4.30
CA GLN A 450 8.60 -2.69 5.16
C GLN A 450 8.27 -4.05 5.81
N GLY A 451 9.07 -5.08 5.52
CA GLY A 451 8.91 -6.40 6.11
C GLY A 451 7.81 -7.25 5.49
N GLU A 452 7.38 -6.93 4.26
CA GLU A 452 6.41 -7.73 3.53
C GLU A 452 6.92 -9.17 3.33
N GLY A 453 6.11 -10.16 3.70
CA GLY A 453 6.55 -11.56 3.81
C GLY A 453 7.10 -12.17 2.52
N ASN A 454 6.57 -11.76 1.35
CA ASN A 454 7.01 -12.26 0.05
C ASN A 454 8.08 -11.37 -0.62
N ALA A 455 8.48 -10.27 0.02
CA ALA A 455 9.48 -9.37 -0.54
C ALA A 455 10.89 -9.97 -0.53
N VAL A 456 11.77 -9.41 -1.34
CA VAL A 456 13.13 -9.95 -1.53
C VAL A 456 13.90 -10.01 -0.23
N LEU A 457 13.92 -8.93 0.55
CA LEU A 457 14.67 -8.87 1.80
C LEU A 457 14.17 -9.92 2.81
N SER A 458 12.85 -10.07 2.95
CA SER A 458 12.25 -11.10 3.82
C SER A 458 12.66 -12.51 3.40
N ARG A 459 12.65 -12.80 2.09
CA ARG A 459 13.10 -14.10 1.55
C ARG A 459 14.60 -14.35 1.73
N ILE A 460 15.42 -13.30 1.71
CA ILE A 460 16.86 -13.42 2.01
C ILE A 460 17.05 -13.78 3.48
N ILE A 461 16.30 -13.14 4.38
CA ILE A 461 16.37 -13.34 5.84
C ILE A 461 15.88 -14.73 6.26
N ASP A 462 14.80 -15.22 5.67
CA ASP A 462 14.23 -16.54 5.98
C ASP A 462 14.95 -17.69 5.24
N GLY A 463 15.94 -17.37 4.40
CA GLY A 463 16.74 -18.34 3.63
C GLY A 463 16.02 -18.94 2.42
N SER A 464 14.82 -18.46 2.06
CA SER A 464 14.05 -18.97 0.91
C SER A 464 14.43 -18.30 -0.41
N HIS A 465 15.28 -17.25 -0.39
CA HIS A 465 15.76 -16.60 -1.60
C HIS A 465 16.66 -17.54 -2.41
N LYS A 466 16.43 -17.63 -3.75
CA LYS A 466 17.07 -18.62 -4.62
C LYS A 466 18.59 -18.42 -4.76
N SER A 467 19.05 -17.17 -4.82
CA SER A 467 20.43 -16.83 -5.19
C SER A 467 21.23 -16.18 -4.06
N VAL A 468 20.58 -15.61 -3.05
CA VAL A 468 21.26 -14.86 -1.99
C VAL A 468 20.88 -15.43 -0.62
N LYS A 469 21.90 -15.72 0.20
CA LYS A 469 21.76 -16.04 1.63
C LYS A 469 22.54 -15.01 2.42
N LEU A 470 22.05 -14.63 3.59
CA LEU A 470 22.78 -13.72 4.48
C LEU A 470 24.10 -14.34 4.92
N LYS A 471 25.12 -13.50 5.01
CA LYS A 471 26.42 -13.80 5.60
C LYS A 471 26.63 -12.92 6.84
N LEU A 472 27.38 -13.40 7.81
CA LEU A 472 27.64 -12.69 9.04
C LEU A 472 28.28 -11.31 8.82
N GLU A 473 29.15 -11.20 7.81
CA GLU A 473 29.88 -9.98 7.42
C GLU A 473 29.11 -9.05 6.49
N ASP A 474 27.87 -9.42 6.09
CA ASP A 474 27.03 -8.53 5.29
C ASP A 474 26.64 -7.28 6.08
N THR A 475 26.63 -6.15 5.40
CA THR A 475 26.08 -4.89 5.93
C THR A 475 24.69 -4.68 5.36
N VAL A 476 23.66 -4.81 6.22
CA VAL A 476 22.26 -4.62 5.80
C VAL A 476 21.77 -3.23 6.19
N VAL A 477 21.29 -2.47 5.21
CA VAL A 477 20.83 -1.09 5.37
C VAL A 477 19.35 -1.01 5.07
N LEU A 478 18.53 -0.58 6.04
CA LEU A 478 17.11 -0.30 5.86
C LEU A 478 16.92 1.19 5.54
N SER A 479 17.00 1.53 4.25
CA SER A 479 16.95 2.92 3.76
C SER A 479 15.52 3.30 3.32
N SER A 480 14.60 3.29 4.28
CA SER A 480 13.20 3.73 4.11
C SER A 480 12.62 4.24 5.41
N SER A 481 11.63 5.13 5.33
CA SER A 481 10.74 5.45 6.45
C SER A 481 9.79 4.28 6.73
N ILE A 482 9.26 4.24 7.94
CA ILE A 482 8.22 3.28 8.33
C ILE A 482 6.87 3.84 7.86
N ILE A 483 6.18 3.10 7.02
CA ILE A 483 4.79 3.43 6.66
C ILE A 483 3.92 3.15 7.89
N PRO A 484 3.05 4.10 8.29
CA PRO A 484 2.13 3.88 9.41
C PRO A 484 1.34 2.57 9.26
N GLY A 485 1.36 1.73 10.31
CA GLY A 485 0.78 0.39 10.31
C GLY A 485 1.79 -0.75 10.16
N ASN A 486 3.01 -0.50 9.65
CA ASN A 486 4.04 -1.53 9.45
C ASN A 486 5.05 -1.65 10.60
N GLU A 487 4.86 -0.93 11.71
CA GLU A 487 5.83 -0.84 12.83
C GLU A 487 6.21 -2.22 13.38
N ARG A 488 5.19 -3.07 13.64
CA ARG A 488 5.39 -4.42 14.19
C ARG A 488 6.13 -5.33 13.22
N THR A 489 5.80 -5.25 11.94
CA THR A 489 6.42 -6.07 10.89
C THR A 489 7.89 -5.70 10.70
N ILE A 490 8.20 -4.39 10.70
CA ILE A 490 9.58 -3.90 10.61
C ILE A 490 10.38 -4.25 11.86
N GLN A 491 9.77 -4.22 13.05
CA GLN A 491 10.45 -4.67 14.27
C GLN A 491 10.87 -6.14 14.15
N ARG A 492 9.97 -7.03 13.71
CA ARG A 492 10.30 -8.45 13.46
C ARG A 492 11.41 -8.62 12.42
N LEU A 493 11.36 -7.82 11.35
CA LEU A 493 12.41 -7.81 10.33
C LEU A 493 13.78 -7.48 10.94
N LYS A 494 13.86 -6.41 11.73
CA LYS A 494 15.09 -6.03 12.46
C LYS A 494 15.57 -7.14 13.37
N ASP A 495 14.72 -7.69 14.22
CA ASP A 495 15.07 -8.77 15.14
C ASP A 495 15.69 -9.97 14.41
N ASN A 496 15.14 -10.34 13.25
CA ASN A 496 15.65 -11.44 12.45
C ASN A 496 16.99 -11.12 11.77
N LEU A 497 17.20 -9.86 11.36
CA LEU A 497 18.47 -9.39 10.81
C LEU A 497 19.58 -9.43 11.87
N TYR A 498 19.33 -8.88 13.06
CA TYR A 498 20.30 -8.85 14.16
C TYR A 498 20.73 -10.24 14.66
N ARG A 499 19.93 -11.31 14.38
CA ARG A 499 20.32 -12.70 14.67
C ARG A 499 21.28 -13.28 13.64
N GLN A 500 21.41 -12.68 12.46
CA GLN A 500 22.10 -13.27 11.32
C GLN A 500 23.25 -12.41 10.79
N CYS A 501 23.27 -11.09 11.07
CA CYS A 501 24.27 -10.14 10.60
C CYS A 501 24.82 -9.29 11.74
N ASN A 502 26.11 -9.00 11.69
CA ASN A 502 26.74 -8.09 12.65
C ASN A 502 26.44 -6.61 12.36
N ASN A 503 26.22 -6.26 11.09
CA ASN A 503 26.13 -4.88 10.65
C ASN A 503 24.72 -4.60 10.11
N VAL A 504 23.81 -4.17 10.98
CA VAL A 504 22.43 -3.77 10.59
C VAL A 504 22.26 -2.28 10.89
N ILE A 505 22.01 -1.49 9.84
CA ILE A 505 21.88 -0.03 9.91
C ILE A 505 20.44 0.36 9.53
N HIS A 506 19.83 1.20 10.35
CA HIS A 506 18.48 1.74 10.12
C HIS A 506 18.36 3.17 10.65
N GLY A 507 17.28 3.88 10.34
CA GLY A 507 17.13 5.31 10.62
C GLY A 507 17.26 5.75 12.08
N ASN A 508 17.12 4.83 13.05
CA ASN A 508 17.35 5.16 14.46
C ASN A 508 18.86 5.17 14.83
N ILE A 509 19.72 4.62 13.97
CA ILE A 509 21.16 4.53 14.20
C ILE A 509 21.89 5.60 13.40
N MET A 510 21.47 5.87 12.18
CA MET A 510 22.13 6.77 11.25
C MET A 510 21.12 7.35 10.26
N ASP A 511 21.31 8.61 9.88
CA ASP A 511 20.52 9.24 8.82
C ASP A 511 20.91 8.66 7.44
N ILE A 512 20.16 7.65 7.02
CA ILE A 512 20.34 6.90 5.78
C ILE A 512 19.13 7.01 4.85
N HIS A 513 18.16 7.83 5.25
CA HIS A 513 16.93 8.05 4.51
C HIS A 513 16.44 9.48 4.73
N VAL A 514 16.09 10.16 3.65
CA VAL A 514 15.36 11.43 3.68
C VAL A 514 13.92 11.13 3.30
N SER A 515 12.97 11.64 4.09
CA SER A 515 11.54 11.51 3.81
C SER A 515 11.18 12.23 2.50
N GLY A 516 10.27 11.65 1.74
CA GLY A 516 9.65 12.32 0.60
C GLY A 516 8.53 13.28 1.00
N HIS A 517 8.22 13.38 2.30
CA HIS A 517 7.10 14.14 2.85
C HIS A 517 7.59 15.26 3.75
N GLY A 518 7.01 16.45 3.56
CA GLY A 518 7.36 17.65 4.35
C GLY A 518 6.99 17.50 5.82
N ASN A 519 7.90 17.87 6.70
CA ASN A 519 7.68 17.88 8.15
C ASN A 519 6.91 19.13 8.60
N ARG A 520 6.72 19.29 9.91
CA ARG A 520 6.01 20.41 10.52
C ARG A 520 6.62 21.78 10.14
N GLU A 521 7.94 21.87 10.06
CA GLU A 521 8.64 23.11 9.69
C GLU A 521 8.39 23.43 8.20
N ASP A 522 8.46 22.44 7.34
CA ASP A 522 8.24 22.57 5.90
C ASP A 522 6.80 23.00 5.60
N ILE A 523 5.80 22.40 6.27
CA ILE A 523 4.39 22.83 6.17
C ILE A 523 4.24 24.29 6.60
N THR A 524 4.90 24.71 7.69
CA THR A 524 4.90 26.10 8.14
C THR A 524 5.50 27.03 7.09
N TYR A 525 6.61 26.62 6.50
CA TYR A 525 7.27 27.38 5.43
C TYR A 525 6.34 27.56 4.23
N MET A 526 5.76 26.48 3.72
CA MET A 526 4.86 26.54 2.55
C MET A 526 3.65 27.45 2.81
N LEU A 527 3.01 27.34 3.96
CA LEU A 527 1.90 28.18 4.35
C LEU A 527 2.29 29.67 4.38
N ARG A 528 3.47 30.01 4.88
CA ARG A 528 3.99 31.39 4.91
C ARG A 528 4.36 31.93 3.54
N GLN A 529 4.86 31.07 2.65
CA GLN A 529 5.20 31.49 1.27
C GLN A 529 3.96 31.71 0.41
N VAL A 530 3.02 30.77 0.44
CA VAL A 530 1.82 30.79 -0.40
C VAL A 530 0.79 31.81 0.09
N ARG A 531 0.61 31.94 1.40
CA ARG A 531 -0.41 32.79 2.04
C ARG A 531 -1.79 32.61 1.40
N PRO A 532 -2.33 31.39 1.34
CA PRO A 532 -3.60 31.14 0.68
C PRO A 532 -4.77 31.81 1.43
N ASP A 533 -5.89 32.03 0.70
CA ASP A 533 -7.13 32.49 1.33
C ASP A 533 -7.81 31.39 2.12
N TYR A 534 -7.70 30.14 1.64
CA TYR A 534 -8.23 28.94 2.28
C TYR A 534 -7.18 27.83 2.34
N PHE A 535 -7.18 27.09 3.43
CA PHE A 535 -6.29 25.96 3.65
C PHE A 535 -7.08 24.66 3.84
N ILE A 536 -6.68 23.61 3.12
CA ILE A 536 -7.21 22.25 3.22
C ILE A 536 -6.03 21.31 3.46
N PRO A 537 -5.76 20.88 4.70
CA PRO A 537 -4.80 19.82 4.95
C PRO A 537 -5.27 18.53 4.27
N SER A 538 -4.35 17.81 3.62
CA SER A 538 -4.64 16.69 2.71
C SER A 538 -3.74 15.49 2.98
N TYR A 539 -4.07 14.33 2.46
CA TYR A 539 -3.25 13.13 2.35
C TYR A 539 -2.63 12.65 3.67
N ALA A 540 -3.46 12.56 4.71
CA ALA A 540 -3.03 12.08 6.02
C ALA A 540 -4.21 11.56 6.85
N ASN A 541 -3.89 10.83 7.94
CA ASN A 541 -4.87 10.47 8.95
C ASN A 541 -5.51 11.71 9.59
N HIS A 542 -6.76 11.60 10.03
CA HIS A 542 -7.54 12.74 10.54
C HIS A 542 -6.83 13.53 11.65
N TYR A 543 -6.12 12.87 12.56
CA TYR A 543 -5.38 13.56 13.63
C TYR A 543 -4.22 14.42 13.07
N MET A 544 -3.53 13.96 12.02
CA MET A 544 -2.47 14.72 11.35
C MET A 544 -3.05 15.94 10.62
N LEU A 545 -4.21 15.78 9.95
CA LEU A 545 -4.92 16.89 9.31
C LEU A 545 -5.31 17.96 10.36
N LYS A 546 -5.75 17.53 11.55
CA LYS A 546 -6.07 18.44 12.67
C LYS A 546 -4.83 19.15 13.20
N GLU A 547 -3.69 18.47 13.31
CA GLU A 547 -2.44 19.11 13.74
C GLU A 547 -1.92 20.12 12.71
N ALA A 548 -2.04 19.83 11.40
CA ALA A 548 -1.74 20.80 10.34
C ALA A 548 -2.66 22.02 10.42
N ALA A 549 -3.95 21.83 10.70
CA ALA A 549 -4.89 22.93 10.91
C ALA A 549 -4.53 23.79 12.15
N LYS A 550 -4.17 23.16 13.27
CA LYS A 550 -3.69 23.87 14.48
C LYS A 550 -2.40 24.65 14.19
N LEU A 551 -1.49 24.03 13.41
CA LEU A 551 -0.27 24.68 12.98
C LEU A 551 -0.57 25.96 12.18
N ALA A 552 -1.49 25.90 11.23
CA ALA A 552 -1.91 27.05 10.44
C ALA A 552 -2.48 28.16 11.34
N VAL A 553 -3.34 27.82 12.33
CA VAL A 553 -3.85 28.80 13.31
C VAL A 553 -2.72 29.42 14.11
N SER A 554 -1.73 28.64 14.54
CA SER A 554 -0.61 29.13 15.34
C SER A 554 0.28 30.16 14.62
N ILE A 555 0.23 30.17 13.28
CA ILE A 555 0.98 31.15 12.45
C ILE A 555 0.09 32.26 11.89
N GLY A 556 -1.16 32.38 12.39
CA GLY A 556 -2.06 33.52 12.14
C GLY A 556 -3.16 33.26 11.11
N PHE A 557 -3.38 32.01 10.66
CA PHE A 557 -4.55 31.74 9.82
C PHE A 557 -5.84 31.76 10.65
N ARG A 558 -6.90 32.28 10.05
CA ARG A 558 -8.22 32.32 10.67
C ARG A 558 -8.86 30.93 10.58
N GLN A 559 -9.40 30.44 11.70
CA GLN A 559 -9.99 29.10 11.79
C GLN A 559 -11.10 28.87 10.73
N GLU A 560 -11.90 29.87 10.43
CA GLU A 560 -13.02 29.79 9.46
C GLU A 560 -12.55 29.64 8.01
N ARG A 561 -11.25 29.81 7.75
CA ARG A 561 -10.62 29.62 6.44
C ARG A 561 -9.87 28.30 6.30
N ILE A 562 -9.98 27.44 7.30
CA ILE A 562 -9.32 26.11 7.33
C ILE A 562 -10.41 25.04 7.30
N PHE A 563 -10.41 24.22 6.27
CA PHE A 563 -11.33 23.10 6.13
C PHE A 563 -10.58 21.79 6.35
N VAL A 564 -11.02 21.00 7.32
CA VAL A 564 -10.49 19.64 7.56
C VAL A 564 -11.58 18.65 7.17
N PRO A 565 -11.61 18.23 5.89
CA PRO A 565 -12.64 17.32 5.40
C PRO A 565 -12.30 15.86 5.74
N ASP A 566 -13.33 15.04 5.76
CA ASP A 566 -13.24 13.59 5.60
C ASP A 566 -13.46 13.21 4.14
N ASN A 567 -13.20 11.94 3.78
CA ASN A 567 -13.55 11.43 2.47
C ASN A 567 -15.06 11.60 2.19
N GLY A 568 -15.39 12.02 0.99
CA GLY A 568 -16.76 12.33 0.56
C GLY A 568 -17.27 13.72 0.97
N SER A 569 -16.53 14.50 1.75
CA SER A 569 -16.90 15.89 2.05
C SER A 569 -16.92 16.74 0.77
N VAL A 570 -17.80 17.75 0.73
CA VAL A 570 -17.90 18.67 -0.42
C VAL A 570 -17.58 20.08 0.07
N ILE A 571 -16.52 20.67 -0.46
CA ILE A 571 -16.14 22.06 -0.17
C ILE A 571 -16.50 22.90 -1.39
N GLU A 572 -17.37 23.90 -1.22
CA GLU A 572 -17.74 24.85 -2.26
C GLU A 572 -16.94 26.16 -2.10
N ILE A 573 -16.29 26.57 -3.19
CA ILE A 573 -15.59 27.84 -3.31
C ILE A 573 -16.37 28.72 -4.30
N GLY A 574 -16.70 29.92 -3.89
CA GLY A 574 -17.40 30.91 -4.69
C GLY A 574 -16.86 32.31 -4.45
N ARG A 575 -17.34 33.33 -5.23
CA ARG A 575 -16.92 34.72 -5.07
C ARG A 575 -17.23 35.29 -3.69
N GLN A 576 -18.30 34.80 -3.03
CA GLN A 576 -18.75 35.26 -1.72
C GLN A 576 -18.11 34.53 -0.54
N GLY A 577 -17.20 33.56 -0.79
CA GLY A 577 -16.54 32.78 0.25
C GLY A 577 -16.53 31.28 -0.03
N ALA A 578 -16.07 30.54 0.97
CA ALA A 578 -16.01 29.09 0.93
C ALA A 578 -16.80 28.47 2.08
N LYS A 579 -17.35 27.28 1.87
CA LYS A 579 -18.04 26.50 2.89
C LYS A 579 -17.91 25.00 2.63
N MET A 580 -17.91 24.22 3.68
CA MET A 580 -18.09 22.77 3.61
C MET A 580 -19.57 22.45 3.75
N LEU A 581 -20.08 21.61 2.86
CA LEU A 581 -21.49 21.19 2.89
C LEU A 581 -21.68 20.08 3.92
N GLU A 582 -22.87 20.04 4.54
CA GLU A 582 -23.24 18.95 5.46
C GLU A 582 -23.37 17.62 4.73
N LYS A 583 -23.86 17.66 3.50
CA LYS A 583 -24.10 16.46 2.70
C LYS A 583 -22.83 15.98 2.04
N LYS A 584 -22.44 14.72 2.35
CA LYS A 584 -21.30 14.03 1.75
C LYS A 584 -21.72 13.22 0.51
N VAL A 585 -20.75 12.92 -0.35
CA VAL A 585 -20.89 11.96 -1.46
C VAL A 585 -20.37 10.58 -1.03
N PRO A 586 -20.73 9.48 -1.75
CA PRO A 586 -20.20 8.15 -1.47
C PRO A 586 -18.67 8.12 -1.60
N ALA A 587 -17.99 7.68 -0.55
CA ALA A 587 -16.53 7.54 -0.49
C ALA A 587 -16.08 6.31 0.34
N SER A 588 -17.01 5.34 0.55
CA SER A 588 -16.71 4.08 1.24
C SER A 588 -15.60 3.30 0.55
N TYR A 589 -14.98 2.38 1.26
CA TYR A 589 -13.97 1.49 0.71
C TYR A 589 -14.55 0.59 -0.39
N VAL A 590 -13.80 0.47 -1.49
CA VAL A 590 -14.04 -0.52 -2.54
C VAL A 590 -12.88 -1.49 -2.51
N PHE A 591 -13.15 -2.70 -2.10
CA PHE A 591 -12.14 -3.74 -1.93
C PHE A 591 -11.85 -4.44 -3.24
N VAL A 592 -10.58 -4.79 -3.45
CA VAL A 592 -10.13 -5.61 -4.56
C VAL A 592 -9.51 -6.88 -3.99
N ASP A 593 -9.99 -8.04 -4.46
CA ASP A 593 -9.56 -9.38 -4.10
C ASP A 593 -9.42 -10.20 -5.38
N GLY A 594 -8.20 -10.44 -5.82
CA GLY A 594 -7.91 -11.04 -7.12
C GLY A 594 -8.51 -10.23 -8.27
N LEU A 595 -9.39 -10.85 -9.05
CA LEU A 595 -10.15 -10.19 -10.13
C LEU A 595 -11.49 -9.62 -9.66
N GLY A 596 -11.87 -9.87 -8.42
CA GLY A 596 -13.11 -9.40 -7.82
C GLY A 596 -13.00 -7.96 -7.37
N ILE A 597 -13.81 -7.08 -7.97
CA ILE A 597 -14.02 -5.71 -7.46
C ILE A 597 -15.39 -5.74 -6.81
N THR A 598 -15.41 -5.71 -5.52
CA THR A 598 -16.67 -5.74 -4.78
C THR A 598 -16.75 -4.53 -3.85
N ASP A 599 -17.87 -3.83 -3.90
CA ASP A 599 -18.42 -3.23 -2.70
C ASP A 599 -18.73 -4.42 -1.76
N MET A 600 -17.67 -5.04 -1.20
CA MET A 600 -17.86 -6.23 -0.37
C MET A 600 -18.80 -5.84 0.74
N ASN A 601 -19.99 -6.39 0.73
CA ASN A 601 -20.83 -6.44 1.91
C ASN A 601 -19.91 -6.83 3.06
N ASN A 602 -19.93 -6.10 4.15
CA ASN A 602 -19.17 -6.34 5.38
C ASN A 602 -19.23 -7.81 5.86
N ILE A 603 -20.09 -8.62 5.26
CA ILE A 603 -20.32 -10.03 5.57
C ILE A 603 -19.09 -10.89 5.24
N VAL A 604 -18.54 -10.79 4.02
CA VAL A 604 -17.40 -11.65 3.61
C VAL A 604 -16.14 -11.32 4.38
N LEU A 605 -15.87 -10.02 4.61
CA LEU A 605 -14.73 -9.61 5.41
C LEU A 605 -14.90 -10.04 6.87
N ARG A 606 -16.09 -9.85 7.45
CA ARG A 606 -16.43 -10.31 8.79
C ARG A 606 -16.28 -11.82 8.92
N ASP A 607 -16.72 -12.58 7.93
CA ASP A 607 -16.58 -14.03 7.93
C ASP A 607 -15.10 -14.45 7.89
N ARG A 608 -14.28 -13.78 7.07
CA ARG A 608 -12.82 -14.03 7.06
C ARG A 608 -12.15 -13.65 8.37
N GLN A 609 -12.54 -12.54 9.00
CA GLN A 609 -12.07 -12.13 10.33
C GLN A 609 -12.44 -13.19 11.37
N GLN A 610 -13.71 -13.62 11.39
CA GLN A 610 -14.17 -14.66 12.32
C GLN A 610 -13.44 -15.99 12.12
N LEU A 611 -13.20 -16.40 10.86
CA LEU A 611 -12.41 -17.60 10.55
C LEU A 611 -10.95 -17.45 11.01
N ALA A 612 -10.35 -16.28 10.89
CA ALA A 612 -8.98 -16.01 11.30
C ALA A 612 -8.82 -15.96 12.83
N GLU A 613 -9.80 -15.40 13.56
CA GLU A 613 -9.76 -15.24 15.02
C GLU A 613 -10.15 -16.53 15.77
N ASP A 614 -11.29 -17.14 15.41
CA ASP A 614 -11.93 -18.21 16.20
C ASP A 614 -12.08 -19.53 15.43
N GLY A 615 -11.77 -19.53 14.12
CA GLY A 615 -11.86 -20.73 13.29
C GLY A 615 -13.30 -21.12 12.94
N MET A 616 -13.49 -22.39 12.54
CA MET A 616 -14.78 -22.90 12.10
C MET A 616 -15.10 -24.29 12.67
N LEU A 617 -16.40 -24.55 12.78
CA LEU A 617 -16.97 -25.84 13.13
C LEU A 617 -18.05 -26.23 12.11
N VAL A 618 -17.84 -27.29 11.34
CA VAL A 618 -18.87 -27.87 10.45
C VAL A 618 -19.60 -28.97 11.20
N ILE A 619 -20.93 -28.95 11.15
CA ILE A 619 -21.83 -29.95 11.73
C ILE A 619 -22.51 -30.65 10.57
N VAL A 620 -22.26 -31.92 10.38
CA VAL A 620 -22.97 -32.74 9.37
C VAL A 620 -23.98 -33.60 10.09
N ALA A 621 -25.26 -33.34 9.86
CA ALA A 621 -26.37 -34.07 10.46
C ALA A 621 -27.17 -34.77 9.35
N THR A 622 -27.27 -36.10 9.42
CA THR A 622 -28.11 -36.94 8.54
C THR A 622 -29.47 -37.12 9.21
N VAL A 623 -30.53 -36.70 8.58
CA VAL A 623 -31.90 -36.75 9.07
C VAL A 623 -32.80 -37.55 8.12
N ASP A 624 -33.77 -38.23 8.69
CA ASP A 624 -34.83 -38.91 7.91
C ASP A 624 -35.78 -37.86 7.31
N SER A 625 -35.98 -37.93 5.99
CA SER A 625 -36.76 -36.92 5.23
C SER A 625 -38.24 -36.85 5.63
N LYS A 626 -38.79 -37.94 6.25
CA LYS A 626 -40.20 -37.99 6.65
C LYS A 626 -40.42 -37.57 8.09
N THR A 627 -39.50 -37.94 8.98
CA THR A 627 -39.65 -37.72 10.44
C THR A 627 -38.79 -36.57 10.94
N GLY A 628 -37.75 -36.16 10.23
CA GLY A 628 -36.78 -35.18 10.68
C GLY A 628 -35.83 -35.68 11.74
N ASP A 629 -35.92 -36.98 12.13
CA ASP A 629 -35.06 -37.59 13.16
C ASP A 629 -33.64 -37.84 12.67
N LEU A 630 -32.68 -37.69 13.57
CA LEU A 630 -31.30 -38.08 13.27
C LEU A 630 -31.15 -39.58 12.99
N VAL A 631 -30.67 -39.91 11.79
CA VAL A 631 -30.41 -41.30 11.39
C VAL A 631 -29.13 -41.83 12.04
N GLN A 632 -28.14 -40.94 12.23
CA GLN A 632 -26.84 -41.27 12.85
C GLN A 632 -26.30 -40.13 13.70
N ASN A 633 -25.24 -40.38 14.47
CA ASN A 633 -24.60 -39.34 15.24
C ASN A 633 -24.05 -38.25 14.32
N PRO A 634 -24.26 -36.96 14.64
CA PRO A 634 -23.75 -35.88 13.81
C PRO A 634 -22.22 -35.87 13.79
N ASP A 635 -21.64 -35.72 12.58
CA ASP A 635 -20.22 -35.52 12.43
C ASP A 635 -19.84 -34.06 12.67
N ILE A 636 -18.70 -33.88 13.33
CA ILE A 636 -18.16 -32.57 13.65
C ILE A 636 -16.73 -32.44 13.10
N ILE A 637 -16.55 -31.44 12.23
CA ILE A 637 -15.24 -31.10 11.69
C ILE A 637 -14.85 -29.72 12.22
N SER A 638 -13.66 -29.59 12.79
CA SER A 638 -13.12 -28.32 13.30
C SER A 638 -11.86 -27.93 12.55
N ARG A 639 -11.73 -26.65 12.21
CA ARG A 639 -10.51 -26.05 11.68
C ARG A 639 -10.28 -24.69 12.33
N GLY A 640 -9.06 -24.47 12.84
CA GLY A 640 -8.68 -23.21 13.48
C GLY A 640 -9.32 -22.94 14.85
N PHE A 641 -10.33 -23.72 15.28
CA PHE A 641 -11.04 -23.52 16.54
C PHE A 641 -10.44 -24.36 17.68
N VAL A 642 -10.58 -25.68 17.62
CA VAL A 642 -10.05 -26.62 18.61
C VAL A 642 -9.48 -27.88 17.94
N TYR A 643 -8.42 -28.46 18.53
CA TYR A 643 -7.89 -29.73 18.07
C TYR A 643 -8.76 -30.88 18.61
N LEU A 644 -9.50 -31.53 17.69
CA LEU A 644 -10.54 -32.51 18.05
C LEU A 644 -10.04 -33.66 18.92
N LYS A 645 -8.80 -34.13 18.69
CA LYS A 645 -8.24 -35.26 19.44
C LYS A 645 -8.01 -34.99 20.93
N GLU A 646 -7.71 -33.72 21.25
CA GLU A 646 -7.44 -33.28 22.63
C GLU A 646 -8.70 -32.79 23.34
N ASN A 647 -9.75 -32.43 22.60
CA ASN A 647 -10.99 -31.88 23.14
C ASN A 647 -12.20 -32.79 23.01
N LYS A 648 -11.99 -34.11 23.16
CA LYS A 648 -13.05 -35.16 23.01
C LYS A 648 -14.29 -34.84 23.86
N LYS A 649 -14.11 -34.40 25.11
CA LYS A 649 -15.22 -34.06 26.02
C LYS A 649 -16.09 -32.95 25.48
N LEU A 650 -15.49 -31.87 24.97
CA LEU A 650 -16.22 -30.74 24.37
C LEU A 650 -17.03 -31.18 23.13
N ILE A 651 -16.42 -32.04 22.30
CA ILE A 651 -17.07 -32.56 21.09
C ILE A 651 -18.27 -33.44 21.43
N GLU A 652 -18.14 -34.34 22.41
CA GLU A 652 -19.27 -35.16 22.84
C GLU A 652 -20.41 -34.35 23.49
N MET A 653 -20.07 -33.33 24.28
CA MET A 653 -21.05 -32.39 24.80
C MET A 653 -21.75 -31.63 23.66
N THR A 654 -21.02 -31.24 22.63
CA THR A 654 -21.58 -30.55 21.45
C THR A 654 -22.50 -31.50 20.67
N ARG A 655 -22.10 -32.77 20.43
CA ARG A 655 -22.97 -33.78 19.82
C ARG A 655 -24.25 -33.99 20.60
N THR A 656 -24.15 -34.08 21.92
CA THR A 656 -25.31 -34.23 22.80
C THR A 656 -26.25 -33.03 22.70
N LYS A 657 -25.72 -31.81 22.65
CA LYS A 657 -26.53 -30.61 22.48
C LYS A 657 -27.22 -30.59 21.10
N ILE A 658 -26.49 -30.98 20.00
CA ILE A 658 -27.07 -31.08 18.65
C ILE A 658 -28.22 -32.09 18.64
N ARG A 659 -28.02 -33.30 19.17
CA ARG A 659 -29.08 -34.33 19.30
C ARG A 659 -30.34 -33.80 20.01
N LYS A 660 -30.14 -33.07 21.11
CA LYS A 660 -31.25 -32.47 21.85
C LYS A 660 -32.02 -31.44 21.02
N LEU A 661 -31.28 -30.55 20.33
CA LEU A 661 -31.89 -29.48 19.51
C LEU A 661 -32.71 -30.03 18.34
N LEU A 662 -32.28 -31.15 17.74
CA LEU A 662 -32.99 -31.79 16.63
C LEU A 662 -34.16 -32.65 17.10
N LYS A 663 -34.11 -33.25 18.29
CA LYS A 663 -35.26 -33.99 18.88
C LYS A 663 -36.41 -33.08 19.32
N ASP A 664 -36.12 -31.88 19.81
CA ASP A 664 -37.14 -30.95 20.32
C ASP A 664 -38.01 -30.34 19.20
N GLU A 665 -37.72 -30.59 17.90
CA GLU A 665 -38.47 -30.08 16.75
C GLU A 665 -39.44 -31.11 16.11
N ASN A 666 -39.44 -32.37 16.53
CA ASN A 666 -40.29 -33.41 15.94
C ASN A 666 -41.81 -33.28 16.28
N SER A 667 -42.36 -32.08 16.15
CA SER A 667 -43.80 -31.84 16.27
C SER A 667 -44.41 -31.46 14.93
N LYS A 668 -44.91 -32.48 14.20
CA LYS A 668 -46.09 -32.45 13.30
C LYS A 668 -46.02 -31.77 11.92
N THR A 669 -44.93 -31.17 11.47
CA THR A 669 -44.78 -30.67 10.11
C THR A 669 -43.35 -30.89 9.63
N ALA A 670 -43.14 -31.19 8.31
CA ALA A 670 -41.80 -31.34 7.73
C ALA A 670 -40.91 -30.17 8.14
N PRO A 671 -39.74 -30.42 8.73
CA PRO A 671 -38.91 -29.35 9.29
C PRO A 671 -38.35 -28.49 8.15
N ASP A 672 -38.49 -27.18 8.26
CA ASP A 672 -37.81 -26.23 7.36
C ASP A 672 -36.29 -26.35 7.58
N GLU A 673 -35.56 -26.82 6.57
CA GLU A 673 -34.12 -27.03 6.60
C GLU A 673 -33.37 -25.73 7.01
N GLN A 674 -33.84 -24.57 6.58
CA GLN A 674 -33.23 -23.28 6.90
C GLN A 674 -33.41 -22.95 8.39
N LEU A 675 -34.59 -23.23 8.94
CA LEU A 675 -34.87 -23.01 10.35
C LEU A 675 -33.97 -23.87 11.25
N ILE A 676 -33.78 -25.15 10.86
CA ILE A 676 -32.85 -26.05 11.56
C ILE A 676 -31.42 -25.53 11.51
N LYS A 677 -30.95 -25.11 10.34
CA LYS A 677 -29.60 -24.54 10.17
C LYS A 677 -29.40 -23.31 11.05
N ASP A 678 -30.35 -22.40 11.08
CA ASP A 678 -30.26 -21.17 11.88
C ASP A 678 -30.29 -21.45 13.38
N LYS A 679 -31.11 -22.41 13.83
CA LYS A 679 -31.16 -22.85 15.23
C LYS A 679 -29.85 -23.50 15.65
N LEU A 680 -29.31 -24.43 14.84
CA LEU A 680 -28.04 -25.08 15.11
C LEU A 680 -26.91 -24.02 15.18
N ARG A 681 -26.85 -23.08 14.23
CA ARG A 681 -25.89 -22.00 14.23
C ARG A 681 -25.95 -21.17 15.51
N ASN A 682 -27.12 -20.74 15.91
CA ASN A 682 -27.32 -19.89 17.07
C ASN A 682 -27.07 -20.60 18.39
N GLU A 683 -27.67 -21.79 18.59
CA GLU A 683 -27.62 -22.48 19.88
C GLU A 683 -26.28 -23.19 20.13
N ILE A 684 -25.67 -23.74 19.09
CA ILE A 684 -24.33 -24.32 19.23
C ILE A 684 -23.28 -23.21 19.37
N GLY A 685 -23.43 -22.08 18.64
CA GLY A 685 -22.56 -20.92 18.82
C GLY A 685 -22.58 -20.38 20.25
N LYS A 686 -23.78 -20.20 20.84
CA LYS A 686 -23.95 -19.80 22.26
C LYS A 686 -23.32 -20.83 23.21
N PHE A 687 -23.55 -22.10 22.97
CA PHE A 687 -23.02 -23.18 23.80
C PHE A 687 -21.48 -23.21 23.77
N LEU A 688 -20.88 -23.14 22.60
CA LEU A 688 -19.42 -23.12 22.46
C LEU A 688 -18.80 -21.89 23.09
N PHE A 689 -19.42 -20.72 22.92
CA PHE A 689 -18.98 -19.50 23.58
C PHE A 689 -18.98 -19.62 25.10
N GLN A 690 -20.05 -20.18 25.70
CA GLN A 690 -20.13 -20.41 27.15
C GLN A 690 -19.04 -21.37 27.65
N LYS A 691 -18.54 -22.30 26.80
CA LYS A 691 -17.54 -23.31 27.19
C LYS A 691 -16.11 -22.90 26.89
N THR A 692 -15.89 -21.98 25.92
CA THR A 692 -14.55 -21.70 25.40
C THR A 692 -14.23 -20.21 25.29
N GLU A 693 -15.23 -19.35 25.52
CA GLU A 693 -15.17 -17.89 25.25
C GLU A 693 -14.83 -17.53 23.80
N LYS A 694 -14.87 -18.52 22.88
CA LYS A 694 -14.64 -18.38 21.45
C LYS A 694 -15.94 -18.50 20.66
N ARG A 695 -16.00 -17.82 19.52
CA ARG A 695 -17.17 -17.79 18.61
C ARG A 695 -16.81 -18.32 17.22
N PRO A 696 -16.50 -19.63 17.08
CA PRO A 696 -16.18 -20.18 15.76
C PRO A 696 -17.35 -20.01 14.80
N MET A 697 -17.05 -19.91 13.51
CA MET A 697 -18.08 -19.95 12.47
C MET A 697 -18.73 -21.33 12.46
N ILE A 698 -20.05 -21.40 12.70
CA ILE A 698 -20.81 -22.65 12.67
C ILE A 698 -21.43 -22.84 11.29
N LEU A 699 -21.09 -23.95 10.63
CA LEU A 699 -21.61 -24.32 9.32
C LEU A 699 -22.43 -25.62 9.44
N PRO A 700 -23.76 -25.56 9.64
CA PRO A 700 -24.62 -26.73 9.65
C PRO A 700 -24.83 -27.22 8.20
N VAL A 701 -24.64 -28.52 7.98
CA VAL A 701 -24.96 -29.24 6.76
C VAL A 701 -26.00 -30.30 7.13
N ILE A 702 -27.17 -30.22 6.56
CA ILE A 702 -28.24 -31.22 6.74
C ILE A 702 -28.27 -32.13 5.50
N ILE A 703 -28.27 -33.42 5.70
CA ILE A 703 -28.39 -34.43 4.65
C ILE A 703 -29.67 -35.20 4.93
N GLU A 704 -30.64 -35.06 4.05
CA GLU A 704 -31.91 -35.84 4.09
C GLU A 704 -31.75 -37.19 3.39
N VAL A 705 -32.22 -38.25 4.03
CA VAL A 705 -32.16 -39.62 3.51
C VAL A 705 -33.50 -40.34 3.62
#